data_efd17e0330467ef1a7de07908c424324
#
_entry.id   efd17e0330467ef1a7de07908c424324
#
_cell.length_a   1.000
_cell.length_b   1.000
_cell.length_c   1.000
_cell.angle_alpha   90.00
_cell.angle_beta   90.00
_cell.angle_gamma   90.00
#
_symmetry.space_group_name_H-M   'P 1'
#
loop_
_entity.id
_entity.type
_entity.pdbx_description
1 polymer ?
#
loop_
_entity_poly.entity_id
_entity_poly.type
_entity_poly.pdbx_seq_one_letter_code
_entity_poly.pdbx_strand_id
1 'polypeptide(L)'
;MNKIKIGAALWCAVLSVSAQRADSVRVSRLDEARVVTNRATKTTPLAFSNLDKKAIERVNFGQDIPFLLSTLPSVVTTSDAGNGIGYTSIRVRGTVGERINVTNNGIPLNDPEAHTFYWVDTPDLVSSVNDIQLQRGVGTSTNGAAAFGASINMTTDRVGALPYASVNSSFGSFATTKNTVKVGTGLLGNHWAFDTRLSYLASDGYRDRASARLGSYFFQGAYLNEGTTLKFILFGGREKTYHAWDGISREQLNTNRTYNPNGAIGETGEFYKNQIDFYFQQHAQVLLTQQLTDHLNLSAALHYTYGNGYYEEYKNNKKLKSYGLQPFLFDGKEVKKTDIIRRKELEGNFGGSIVSLNYRNGALDLTGGVGANYFENDHFGQVLWVKNYVGQLMPNQKYYDNTGKKSDGNAYLRANYALLPSLNLFGDVQYRHIGYTIKGTSDKKANHDTDVKFNFFNPKFGATWMISPDQQAYASVSVAHREPTRNNYEESFSAHAPRAERLVDYEAGYRYNGSKFEVSAGLYWMQYKDQFVLNGNINEIGEAISENVADSHRAGIELAGAWKPCSMFRWDANVTLSQNQIKDYVAYLPNADWSKGIAQPARKNTTISFSPSVVANNRFTVDYRGFTASLTSQYVGRQYLDNMELRENSLDAYFVSHLSAAYSFRLPSVKEITIGATVYNLFNAKYETNGYSQSSVDDKGAVLHDPRFYPMAGTNFLVNVGLKF
;
A
#
# COMPACT_ATOMS: atom_id res chain seq x y z
N MET A 1 -18.44 17.49 29.18
CA MET A 1 -17.64 17.26 30.40
C MET A 1 -17.33 15.80 30.72
N ASN A 2 -17.85 14.80 29.99
CA ASN A 2 -17.60 13.38 30.30
C ASN A 2 -16.41 12.73 29.54
N LYS A 3 -15.77 13.43 28.64
CA LYS A 3 -14.62 12.90 27.86
C LYS A 3 -13.26 13.01 28.57
N ILE A 4 -13.16 13.82 29.60
CA ILE A 4 -11.91 14.02 30.38
C ILE A 4 -11.75 12.95 31.46
N LYS A 5 -12.85 12.34 31.94
CA LYS A 5 -12.79 11.33 33.02
C LYS A 5 -12.28 9.96 32.59
N ILE A 6 -12.38 9.60 31.31
CA ILE A 6 -11.86 8.31 30.78
C ILE A 6 -10.32 8.38 30.62
N GLY A 7 -9.76 9.54 30.27
CA GLY A 7 -8.32 9.75 30.21
C GLY A 7 -7.61 9.62 31.57
N ALA A 8 -8.24 10.10 32.63
CA ALA A 8 -7.67 10.05 33.98
C ALA A 8 -7.72 8.64 34.62
N ALA A 9 -8.72 7.82 34.28
CA ALA A 9 -8.83 6.46 34.77
C ALA A 9 -7.80 5.51 34.13
N LEU A 10 -7.43 5.73 32.87
CA LEU A 10 -6.34 4.98 32.21
C LEU A 10 -4.96 5.36 32.78
N TRP A 11 -4.78 6.59 33.24
CA TRP A 11 -3.53 7.05 33.87
C TRP A 11 -3.27 6.38 35.24
N CYS A 12 -4.32 6.06 36.01
CA CYS A 12 -4.16 5.42 37.31
C CYS A 12 -3.91 3.90 37.24
N ALA A 13 -4.29 3.23 36.15
CA ALA A 13 -4.06 1.78 35.99
C ALA A 13 -2.61 1.43 35.61
N VAL A 14 -1.82 2.38 35.10
CA VAL A 14 -0.44 2.16 34.66
C VAL A 14 0.57 2.23 35.83
N LEU A 15 0.19 2.77 36.99
CA LEU A 15 1.11 3.03 38.11
C LEU A 15 1.30 1.85 39.08
N SER A 16 0.66 0.69 38.86
CA SER A 16 0.75 -0.45 39.78
C SER A 16 1.50 -1.68 39.22
N VAL A 17 2.33 -1.54 38.20
CA VAL A 17 3.24 -2.59 37.78
C VAL A 17 4.49 -2.58 38.68
N SER A 18 4.44 -3.34 39.76
CA SER A 18 5.59 -3.59 40.63
C SER A 18 6.70 -4.26 39.84
N ALA A 19 7.85 -3.61 39.76
CA ALA A 19 9.07 -4.19 39.18
C ALA A 19 9.52 -5.41 40.02
N GLN A 20 9.19 -6.62 39.53
CA GLN A 20 9.87 -7.82 40.02
C GLN A 20 11.35 -7.75 39.63
N ARG A 21 12.24 -7.89 40.60
CA ARG A 21 13.68 -7.99 40.36
C ARG A 21 13.92 -9.19 39.44
N ALA A 22 14.55 -8.89 38.31
CA ALA A 22 15.02 -9.92 37.38
C ALA A 22 16.22 -10.61 38.03
N ASP A 23 16.05 -11.84 38.48
CA ASP A 23 17.14 -12.79 38.59
C ASP A 23 17.75 -12.96 37.20
N SER A 24 19.07 -13.09 37.15
CA SER A 24 19.85 -13.15 35.91
C SER A 24 19.44 -14.32 35.02
N VAL A 25 18.37 -14.15 34.26
CA VAL A 25 17.98 -15.05 33.20
C VAL A 25 19.04 -14.89 32.12
N ARG A 26 19.81 -15.95 31.85
CA ARG A 26 20.53 -16.08 30.58
C ARG A 26 19.46 -15.96 29.48
N VAL A 27 19.31 -14.76 28.93
CA VAL A 27 18.62 -14.54 27.69
C VAL A 27 19.49 -15.20 26.62
N SER A 28 19.32 -16.52 26.43
CA SER A 28 19.71 -17.16 25.20
C SER A 28 19.03 -16.30 24.14
N ARG A 29 19.78 -15.58 23.32
CA ARG A 29 19.28 -14.99 22.09
C ARG A 29 18.83 -16.18 21.24
N LEU A 30 17.58 -16.59 21.45
CA LEU A 30 16.86 -17.28 20.43
C LEU A 30 16.80 -16.29 19.28
N ASP A 31 17.68 -16.45 18.31
CA ASP A 31 17.47 -15.86 17.00
C ASP A 31 16.08 -16.40 16.63
N GLU A 32 15.08 -15.53 16.77
CA GLU A 32 13.69 -15.83 16.43
C GLU A 32 13.75 -16.40 15.04
N ALA A 33 13.57 -17.74 14.93
CA ALA A 33 13.66 -18.44 13.66
C ALA A 33 12.70 -17.70 12.76
N ARG A 34 13.23 -17.00 11.78
CA ARG A 34 12.46 -16.10 10.94
C ARG A 34 11.44 -16.93 10.21
N VAL A 35 10.18 -16.84 10.61
CA VAL A 35 9.03 -17.49 9.93
C VAL A 35 9.02 -17.14 8.44
N VAL A 36 9.77 -16.13 8.03
CA VAL A 36 9.64 -15.50 6.74
C VAL A 36 10.91 -15.64 5.92
N THR A 37 10.89 -16.56 4.98
CA THR A 37 11.93 -16.73 3.96
C THR A 37 11.81 -15.72 2.80
N ASN A 38 10.82 -14.81 2.84
CA ASN A 38 10.53 -13.87 1.74
C ASN A 38 11.47 -12.65 1.69
N ARG A 39 12.37 -12.50 2.64
CA ARG A 39 13.29 -11.37 2.65
C ARG A 39 14.52 -11.64 1.77
N ALA A 40 14.89 -10.63 1.00
CA ALA A 40 16.17 -10.60 0.32
C ALA A 40 17.32 -10.43 1.31
N THR A 41 18.39 -11.14 1.08
CA THR A 41 19.64 -11.07 1.84
C THR A 41 20.77 -10.52 0.96
N LYS A 42 21.98 -10.39 1.50
CA LYS A 42 23.13 -9.98 0.71
C LYS A 42 23.42 -10.90 -0.48
N THR A 43 23.09 -12.19 -0.38
CA THR A 43 23.31 -13.17 -1.45
C THR A 43 22.16 -13.23 -2.46
N THR A 44 21.04 -12.54 -2.23
CA THR A 44 19.91 -12.49 -3.16
C THR A 44 20.17 -11.45 -4.26
N PRO A 45 20.20 -11.82 -5.55
CA PRO A 45 20.55 -10.93 -6.64
C PRO A 45 19.37 -10.04 -7.09
N LEU A 46 18.94 -9.12 -6.23
CA LEU A 46 17.86 -8.17 -6.52
C LEU A 46 18.04 -6.86 -5.77
N ALA A 47 17.36 -5.80 -6.25
CA ALA A 47 17.37 -4.48 -5.65
C ALA A 47 16.41 -4.42 -4.45
N PHE A 48 16.90 -4.06 -3.26
CA PHE A 48 16.05 -3.88 -2.08
C PHE A 48 16.55 -2.76 -1.16
N SER A 49 15.64 -2.28 -0.31
CA SER A 49 15.90 -1.30 0.75
C SER A 49 15.21 -1.73 2.03
N ASN A 50 15.84 -1.50 3.17
CA ASN A 50 15.30 -1.85 4.49
C ASN A 50 15.04 -0.59 5.33
N LEU A 51 13.90 -0.58 6.04
CA LEU A 51 13.63 0.32 7.16
C LEU A 51 13.56 -0.52 8.43
N ASP A 52 14.46 -0.28 9.38
CA ASP A 52 14.41 -0.90 10.69
C ASP A 52 13.46 -0.17 11.65
N LYS A 53 13.20 -0.76 12.81
CA LYS A 53 12.33 -0.20 13.85
C LYS A 53 12.68 1.24 14.23
N LYS A 54 13.97 1.54 14.38
CA LYS A 54 14.44 2.87 14.78
C LYS A 54 14.17 3.91 13.68
N ALA A 55 14.36 3.54 12.42
CA ALA A 55 14.05 4.41 11.28
C ALA A 55 12.54 4.67 11.17
N ILE A 56 11.72 3.64 11.40
CA ILE A 56 10.26 3.74 11.42
C ILE A 56 9.80 4.68 12.54
N GLU A 57 10.24 4.47 13.78
CA GLU A 57 9.83 5.27 14.94
C GLU A 57 10.17 6.76 14.79
N ARG A 58 11.25 7.10 14.08
CA ARG A 58 11.67 8.50 13.82
C ARG A 58 10.71 9.29 12.92
N VAL A 59 9.89 8.62 12.11
CA VAL A 59 9.02 9.27 11.10
C VAL A 59 7.54 8.94 11.28
N ASN A 60 7.18 8.02 12.19
CA ASN A 60 5.81 7.58 12.41
C ASN A 60 5.01 8.55 13.30
N PHE A 61 4.72 9.74 12.81
CA PHE A 61 3.95 10.75 13.53
C PHE A 61 2.45 10.78 13.16
N GLY A 62 2.01 9.99 12.17
CA GLY A 62 0.60 9.86 11.82
C GLY A 62 0.33 9.64 10.35
N GLN A 63 1.30 9.88 9.45
CA GLN A 63 1.14 9.56 8.04
C GLN A 63 1.19 8.05 7.80
N ASP A 64 0.52 7.60 6.74
CA ASP A 64 0.45 6.19 6.36
C ASP A 64 1.80 5.65 5.85
N ILE A 65 1.93 4.31 5.83
CA ILE A 65 3.17 3.60 5.43
C ILE A 65 3.75 4.08 4.08
N PRO A 66 2.97 4.34 3.01
CA PRO A 66 3.52 4.91 1.78
C PRO A 66 4.42 6.11 2.01
N PHE A 67 4.01 7.06 2.86
CA PHE A 67 4.78 8.28 3.15
C PHE A 67 6.06 8.01 3.93
N LEU A 68 6.09 6.97 4.77
CA LEU A 68 7.30 6.54 5.46
C LEU A 68 8.35 5.97 4.48
N LEU A 69 7.88 5.42 3.35
CA LEU A 69 8.72 4.84 2.29
C LEU A 69 9.09 5.86 1.19
N SER A 70 8.54 7.06 1.20
CA SER A 70 8.64 8.06 0.12
C SER A 70 10.07 8.43 -0.27
N THR A 71 11.02 8.32 0.65
CA THR A 71 12.44 8.67 0.43
C THR A 71 13.29 7.52 -0.11
N LEU A 72 12.69 6.33 -0.31
CA LEU A 72 13.39 5.21 -0.93
C LEU A 72 13.52 5.40 -2.45
N PRO A 73 14.53 4.79 -3.09
CA PRO A 73 14.73 4.92 -4.54
C PRO A 73 13.47 4.53 -5.33
N SER A 74 13.16 5.30 -6.38
CA SER A 74 12.05 5.08 -7.32
C SER A 74 10.64 5.14 -6.72
N VAL A 75 10.48 5.68 -5.50
CA VAL A 75 9.19 5.74 -4.80
C VAL A 75 8.52 7.10 -5.01
N VAL A 76 7.24 7.07 -5.39
CA VAL A 76 6.34 8.23 -5.42
C VAL A 76 5.07 7.87 -4.64
N THR A 77 4.57 8.79 -3.81
CA THR A 77 3.41 8.58 -2.95
C THR A 77 2.29 9.56 -3.27
N THR A 78 1.05 9.16 -3.02
CA THR A 78 -0.12 9.99 -3.26
C THR A 78 -1.05 10.06 -2.05
N SER A 79 -1.85 11.12 -1.95
CA SER A 79 -2.87 11.28 -0.90
C SER A 79 -4.06 12.04 -1.45
N ASP A 80 -5.25 11.48 -1.34
CA ASP A 80 -6.49 12.12 -1.82
C ASP A 80 -6.91 13.27 -0.89
N ALA A 81 -6.71 13.11 0.41
CA ALA A 81 -6.93 14.16 1.41
C ALA A 81 -5.82 15.24 1.43
N GLY A 82 -4.69 15.02 0.74
CA GLY A 82 -3.59 15.96 0.58
C GLY A 82 -2.60 16.06 1.75
N ASN A 83 -2.75 15.27 2.83
CA ASN A 83 -1.90 15.34 4.01
C ASN A 83 -1.24 14.02 4.41
N GLY A 84 -1.39 12.97 3.60
CA GLY A 84 -0.78 11.66 3.82
C GLY A 84 -1.50 10.77 4.84
N ILE A 85 -2.77 11.03 5.11
CA ILE A 85 -3.64 10.27 6.03
C ILE A 85 -4.93 9.91 5.30
N GLY A 86 -5.42 8.67 5.48
CA GLY A 86 -6.62 8.18 4.84
C GLY A 86 -6.33 7.44 3.54
N TYR A 87 -6.92 7.85 2.43
CA TYR A 87 -6.62 7.24 1.12
C TYR A 87 -5.26 7.70 0.61
N THR A 88 -4.31 6.79 0.68
CA THR A 88 -2.93 6.98 0.24
C THR A 88 -2.50 5.83 -0.65
N SER A 89 -1.58 6.07 -1.58
CA SER A 89 -0.99 5.03 -2.39
C SER A 89 0.51 5.22 -2.64
N ILE A 90 1.14 4.19 -3.21
CA ILE A 90 2.57 4.15 -3.51
C ILE A 90 2.79 3.65 -4.94
N ARG A 91 3.76 4.24 -5.63
CA ARG A 91 4.27 3.77 -6.91
C ARG A 91 5.76 3.51 -6.79
N VAL A 92 6.23 2.41 -7.38
CA VAL A 92 7.65 2.01 -7.39
C VAL A 92 8.09 1.78 -8.82
N ARG A 93 9.12 2.48 -9.32
CA ARG A 93 9.54 2.49 -10.74
C ARG A 93 8.36 2.82 -11.68
N GLY A 94 7.43 3.69 -11.26
CA GLY A 94 6.18 4.00 -11.98
C GLY A 94 5.14 2.87 -11.99
N THR A 95 5.38 1.76 -11.27
CA THR A 95 4.42 0.67 -11.11
C THR A 95 3.43 1.01 -10.03
N VAL A 96 2.14 0.87 -10.29
CA VAL A 96 1.03 1.21 -9.38
C VAL A 96 0.76 0.12 -8.35
N GLY A 97 -0.02 0.45 -7.31
CA GLY A 97 -0.32 -0.40 -6.14
C GLY A 97 -0.80 -1.82 -6.47
N GLU A 98 -1.60 -1.99 -7.52
CA GLU A 98 -2.08 -3.30 -8.01
C GLU A 98 -0.96 -4.29 -8.42
N ARG A 99 0.26 -3.81 -8.63
CA ARG A 99 1.45 -4.58 -9.00
C ARG A 99 2.49 -4.60 -7.90
N ILE A 100 2.13 -4.10 -6.72
CA ILE A 100 2.99 -4.07 -5.54
C ILE A 100 2.43 -5.04 -4.52
N ASN A 101 3.14 -6.13 -4.31
CA ASN A 101 2.78 -7.12 -3.30
C ASN A 101 3.09 -6.58 -1.91
N VAL A 102 2.14 -6.68 -0.99
CA VAL A 102 2.30 -6.30 0.42
C VAL A 102 2.11 -7.54 1.29
N THR A 103 3.10 -7.83 2.12
CA THR A 103 3.00 -8.96 3.06
C THR A 103 3.28 -8.52 4.49
N ASN A 104 2.62 -9.19 5.43
CA ASN A 104 2.97 -9.13 6.84
C ASN A 104 3.32 -10.54 7.33
N ASN A 105 4.55 -10.73 7.83
CA ASN A 105 5.09 -12.04 8.21
C ASN A 105 5.01 -13.09 7.07
N GLY A 106 5.12 -12.66 5.80
CA GLY A 106 5.01 -13.53 4.62
C GLY A 106 3.58 -13.84 4.16
N ILE A 107 2.57 -13.40 4.89
CA ILE A 107 1.16 -13.55 4.53
C ILE A 107 0.74 -12.37 3.65
N PRO A 108 0.12 -12.60 2.48
CA PRO A 108 -0.34 -11.53 1.59
C PRO A 108 -1.47 -10.73 2.22
N LEU A 109 -1.42 -9.41 2.04
CA LEU A 109 -2.43 -8.46 2.53
C LEU A 109 -3.21 -7.78 1.39
N ASN A 110 -2.75 -7.90 0.15
CA ASN A 110 -3.47 -7.34 -0.99
C ASN A 110 -4.86 -7.96 -1.12
N ASP A 111 -5.85 -7.14 -1.44
CA ASP A 111 -7.18 -7.62 -1.83
C ASP A 111 -7.07 -8.55 -3.04
N PRO A 112 -7.66 -9.77 -3.02
CA PRO A 112 -7.51 -10.72 -4.09
C PRO A 112 -8.19 -10.34 -5.41
N GLU A 113 -9.21 -9.46 -5.42
CA GLU A 113 -9.90 -8.98 -6.62
C GLU A 113 -9.29 -7.70 -7.17
N ALA A 114 -9.01 -6.72 -6.31
CA ALA A 114 -8.41 -5.43 -6.70
C ALA A 114 -6.89 -5.51 -6.87
N HIS A 115 -6.21 -6.51 -6.29
CA HIS A 115 -4.76 -6.69 -6.23
C HIS A 115 -4.01 -5.55 -5.53
N THR A 116 -4.69 -4.61 -4.92
CA THR A 116 -4.09 -3.52 -4.16
C THR A 116 -4.21 -3.74 -2.65
N PHE A 117 -3.42 -3.03 -1.88
CA PHE A 117 -3.55 -2.96 -0.43
C PHE A 117 -4.03 -1.56 -0.04
N TYR A 118 -5.19 -1.49 0.59
CA TYR A 118 -5.76 -0.24 1.08
C TYR A 118 -5.18 0.07 2.46
N TRP A 119 -4.24 1.02 2.52
CA TRP A 119 -3.51 1.37 3.75
C TRP A 119 -4.42 1.89 4.85
N VAL A 120 -5.54 2.49 4.47
CA VAL A 120 -6.55 3.04 5.36
C VAL A 120 -7.26 1.97 6.20
N ASP A 121 -7.35 0.72 5.71
CA ASP A 121 -8.04 -0.39 6.40
C ASP A 121 -7.25 -0.95 7.59
N THR A 122 -5.95 -0.69 7.64
CA THR A 122 -5.06 -1.13 8.73
C THR A 122 -4.32 0.06 9.36
N PRO A 123 -5.04 1.03 9.95
CA PRO A 123 -4.45 2.26 10.46
C PRO A 123 -3.37 1.97 11.51
N ASP A 124 -2.27 2.73 11.42
CA ASP A 124 -1.17 2.64 12.37
C ASP A 124 -0.58 1.20 12.55
N LEU A 125 -0.75 0.31 11.56
CA LEU A 125 -0.13 -1.02 11.58
C LEU A 125 1.38 -0.91 11.81
N VAL A 126 2.00 0.10 11.24
CA VAL A 126 3.43 0.36 11.34
C VAL A 126 3.95 0.49 12.77
N SER A 127 3.12 0.91 13.73
CA SER A 127 3.48 0.93 15.15
C SER A 127 3.73 -0.47 15.74
N SER A 128 3.22 -1.53 15.09
CA SER A 128 3.46 -2.94 15.47
C SER A 128 4.42 -3.66 14.51
N VAL A 129 5.09 -2.92 13.61
CA VAL A 129 6.06 -3.46 12.64
C VAL A 129 7.49 -3.25 13.16
N ASN A 130 8.30 -4.32 13.09
CA ASN A 130 9.70 -4.31 13.46
C ASN A 130 10.61 -3.77 12.35
N ASP A 131 10.30 -4.15 11.12
CA ASP A 131 11.03 -3.71 9.94
C ASP A 131 10.19 -3.84 8.67
N ILE A 132 10.54 -3.03 7.67
CA ILE A 132 9.94 -3.04 6.33
C ILE A 132 11.06 -3.24 5.32
N GLN A 133 10.92 -4.19 4.41
CA GLN A 133 11.78 -4.32 3.25
C GLN A 133 10.98 -4.04 1.97
N LEU A 134 11.43 -3.04 1.20
CA LEU A 134 10.97 -2.80 -0.15
C LEU A 134 11.91 -3.51 -1.13
N GLN A 135 11.41 -4.51 -1.85
CA GLN A 135 12.06 -5.14 -3.00
C GLN A 135 11.51 -4.50 -4.28
N ARG A 136 12.39 -4.09 -5.18
CA ARG A 136 12.02 -3.48 -6.47
C ARG A 136 12.18 -4.51 -7.58
N GLY A 137 11.33 -4.45 -8.61
CA GLY A 137 11.24 -5.45 -9.67
C GLY A 137 10.52 -6.72 -9.21
N VAL A 138 10.72 -7.80 -9.94
CA VAL A 138 10.14 -9.12 -9.60
C VAL A 138 10.83 -9.67 -8.36
N GLY A 139 10.11 -9.72 -7.26
CA GLY A 139 10.59 -10.30 -6.01
C GLY A 139 10.80 -11.81 -6.07
N THR A 140 11.27 -12.41 -4.96
CA THR A 140 11.39 -13.87 -4.84
C THR A 140 10.02 -14.55 -4.78
N SER A 141 9.92 -15.82 -5.17
CA SER A 141 8.66 -16.60 -5.13
C SER A 141 8.10 -16.77 -3.72
N THR A 142 8.95 -16.65 -2.71
CA THR A 142 8.56 -16.64 -1.30
C THR A 142 7.75 -15.40 -0.88
N ASN A 143 7.68 -14.35 -1.70
CA ASN A 143 6.79 -13.21 -1.48
C ASN A 143 5.30 -13.52 -1.74
N GLY A 144 5.00 -14.75 -2.20
CA GLY A 144 3.64 -15.14 -2.54
C GLY A 144 3.28 -14.87 -4.00
N ALA A 145 2.00 -14.97 -4.26
CA ALA A 145 1.45 -15.03 -5.61
C ALA A 145 1.53 -13.70 -6.38
N ALA A 146 1.50 -12.56 -5.69
CA ALA A 146 1.37 -11.23 -6.30
C ALA A 146 2.69 -10.48 -6.54
N ALA A 147 3.85 -11.10 -6.33
CA ALA A 147 5.15 -10.46 -6.56
C ALA A 147 5.38 -10.23 -8.05
N PHE A 148 5.17 -9.00 -8.53
CA PHE A 148 5.24 -8.64 -9.95
C PHE A 148 6.13 -7.40 -10.20
N GLY A 149 5.74 -6.21 -9.76
CA GLY A 149 6.49 -4.97 -10.01
C GLY A 149 7.34 -4.52 -8.82
N ALA A 150 6.89 -4.80 -7.61
CA ALA A 150 7.62 -4.59 -6.36
C ALA A 150 7.00 -5.44 -5.24
N SER A 151 7.71 -5.55 -4.09
CA SER A 151 7.17 -6.19 -2.89
C SER A 151 7.55 -5.40 -1.64
N ILE A 152 6.55 -5.14 -0.78
CA ILE A 152 6.71 -4.53 0.54
C ILE A 152 6.51 -5.63 1.58
N ASN A 153 7.59 -6.03 2.25
CA ASN A 153 7.60 -7.11 3.22
C ASN A 153 7.75 -6.54 4.62
N MET A 154 6.71 -6.63 5.42
CA MET A 154 6.68 -6.22 6.82
C MET A 154 6.86 -7.42 7.73
N THR A 155 7.54 -7.20 8.86
CA THR A 155 7.58 -8.16 9.97
C THR A 155 7.05 -7.50 11.22
N THR A 156 6.20 -8.20 11.99
CA THR A 156 5.68 -7.67 13.25
C THR A 156 6.76 -7.58 14.32
N ASP A 157 6.51 -6.76 15.33
CA ASP A 157 7.41 -6.60 16.46
C ASP A 157 7.76 -7.97 17.10
N ARG A 158 9.00 -8.08 17.55
CA ARG A 158 9.42 -9.22 18.37
C ARG A 158 8.86 -9.06 19.77
N VAL A 159 8.42 -10.15 20.37
CA VAL A 159 8.04 -10.14 21.78
C VAL A 159 9.26 -9.83 22.65
N GLY A 160 9.09 -8.93 23.61
CA GLY A 160 10.17 -8.53 24.52
C GLY A 160 10.41 -9.57 25.62
N ALA A 161 11.64 -9.65 26.13
CA ALA A 161 11.95 -10.46 27.32
C ALA A 161 11.42 -9.82 28.62
N LEU A 162 11.37 -8.48 28.67
CA LEU A 162 10.92 -7.70 29.82
C LEU A 162 9.54 -7.07 29.58
N PRO A 163 8.74 -6.90 30.62
CA PRO A 163 7.48 -6.17 30.52
C PRO A 163 7.73 -4.70 30.15
N TYR A 164 6.83 -4.13 29.38
CA TYR A 164 6.88 -2.74 28.98
C TYR A 164 5.51 -2.14 28.77
N ALA A 165 5.44 -0.82 28.85
CA ALA A 165 4.30 -0.03 28.39
C ALA A 165 4.84 1.18 27.61
N SER A 166 4.11 1.61 26.61
CA SER A 166 4.40 2.85 25.90
C SER A 166 3.14 3.58 25.47
N VAL A 167 3.24 4.90 25.48
CA VAL A 167 2.22 5.81 24.98
C VAL A 167 2.87 6.73 23.98
N ASN A 168 2.26 6.89 22.83
CA ASN A 168 2.72 7.78 21.78
C ASN A 168 1.54 8.64 21.31
N SER A 169 1.68 9.96 21.39
CA SER A 169 0.64 10.90 21.00
C SER A 169 1.20 11.93 20.05
N SER A 170 0.52 12.14 18.92
CA SER A 170 0.84 13.19 17.94
C SER A 170 -0.36 14.10 17.75
N PHE A 171 -0.09 15.38 17.47
CA PHE A 171 -1.11 16.38 17.15
C PHE A 171 -0.53 17.46 16.23
N GLY A 172 -1.38 18.11 15.45
CA GLY A 172 -0.94 19.18 14.56
C GLY A 172 -1.97 19.67 13.56
N SER A 173 -1.50 20.09 12.40
CA SER A 173 -2.31 20.68 11.34
C SER A 173 -3.50 19.80 10.94
N PHE A 174 -4.56 20.40 10.45
CA PHE A 174 -5.81 19.75 10.02
C PHE A 174 -6.50 18.97 11.15
N ALA A 175 -6.45 19.51 12.38
CA ALA A 175 -6.93 18.84 13.59
C ALA A 175 -6.43 17.38 13.72
N THR A 176 -5.25 17.09 13.18
CA THR A 176 -4.68 15.76 13.21
C THR A 176 -4.32 15.37 14.63
N THR A 177 -4.75 14.20 15.05
CA THR A 177 -4.37 13.57 16.31
C THR A 177 -4.16 12.08 16.12
N LYS A 178 -3.09 11.55 16.71
CA LYS A 178 -2.81 10.11 16.77
C LYS A 178 -2.50 9.76 18.22
N ASN A 179 -3.11 8.70 18.73
CA ASN A 179 -2.85 8.18 20.06
C ASN A 179 -2.66 6.68 19.99
N THR A 180 -1.51 6.19 20.45
CA THR A 180 -1.13 4.79 20.41
C THR A 180 -0.69 4.37 21.79
N VAL A 181 -1.28 3.29 22.31
CA VAL A 181 -0.87 2.65 23.57
C VAL A 181 -0.43 1.22 23.24
N LYS A 182 0.74 0.83 23.78
CA LYS A 182 1.27 -0.54 23.65
C LYS A 182 1.63 -1.06 25.04
N VAL A 183 1.34 -2.33 25.27
CA VAL A 183 1.69 -3.04 26.51
C VAL A 183 2.19 -4.43 26.15
N GLY A 184 3.27 -4.87 26.78
CA GLY A 184 3.83 -6.21 26.66
C GLY A 184 4.13 -6.82 28.01
N THR A 185 3.88 -8.12 28.15
CA THR A 185 4.08 -8.85 29.42
C THR A 185 5.55 -9.21 29.69
N GLY A 186 6.40 -9.17 28.65
CA GLY A 186 7.66 -9.90 28.69
C GLY A 186 7.45 -11.41 28.71
N LEU A 187 8.51 -12.17 28.96
CA LEU A 187 8.46 -13.63 29.04
C LEU A 187 7.83 -14.08 30.39
N LEU A 188 6.75 -14.84 30.30
CA LEU A 188 6.09 -15.50 31.39
C LEU A 188 6.49 -16.98 31.39
N GLY A 189 6.99 -17.51 32.52
CA GLY A 189 7.45 -18.89 32.62
C GLY A 189 8.55 -19.28 31.61
N ASN A 190 9.32 -18.31 31.12
CA ASN A 190 10.37 -18.44 30.09
C ASN A 190 9.89 -18.85 28.70
N HIS A 191 8.59 -18.99 28.45
CA HIS A 191 8.04 -19.50 27.19
C HIS A 191 7.01 -18.58 26.55
N TRP A 192 6.16 -17.95 27.34
CA TRP A 192 5.01 -17.20 26.81
C TRP A 192 5.25 -15.69 26.87
N ALA A 193 4.87 -14.99 25.83
CA ALA A 193 4.84 -13.54 25.85
C ALA A 193 3.62 -13.02 25.09
N PHE A 194 3.07 -11.90 25.57
CA PHE A 194 1.92 -11.26 24.96
C PHE A 194 2.16 -9.77 24.79
N ASP A 195 1.76 -9.23 23.66
CA ASP A 195 1.79 -7.80 23.36
C ASP A 195 0.44 -7.35 22.84
N THR A 196 0.05 -6.14 23.17
CA THR A 196 -1.15 -5.51 22.61
C THR A 196 -0.89 -4.05 22.26
N ARG A 197 -1.60 -3.56 21.24
CA ARG A 197 -1.62 -2.16 20.84
C ARG A 197 -3.06 -1.73 20.54
N LEU A 198 -3.40 -0.53 20.99
CA LEU A 198 -4.62 0.19 20.60
C LEU A 198 -4.19 1.52 20.01
N SER A 199 -4.80 1.91 18.90
CA SER A 199 -4.52 3.19 18.24
C SER A 199 -5.79 3.86 17.77
N TYR A 200 -5.79 5.20 17.87
CA TYR A 200 -6.80 6.05 17.27
C TYR A 200 -6.12 7.19 16.53
N LEU A 201 -6.48 7.40 15.27
CA LEU A 201 -5.97 8.45 14.41
C LEU A 201 -7.16 9.20 13.81
N ALA A 202 -7.09 10.53 13.87
CA ALA A 202 -8.09 11.40 13.28
C ALA A 202 -7.43 12.58 12.58
N SER A 203 -8.00 13.02 11.46
CA SER A 203 -7.61 14.22 10.73
C SER A 203 -8.79 14.76 9.96
N ASP A 204 -8.83 16.08 9.74
CA ASP A 204 -9.84 16.70 8.88
C ASP A 204 -9.40 16.78 7.41
N GLY A 205 -8.13 16.41 7.12
CA GLY A 205 -7.54 16.49 5.79
C GLY A 205 -7.17 17.90 5.38
N TYR A 206 -6.38 18.05 4.33
CA TYR A 206 -6.08 19.36 3.74
C TYR A 206 -7.22 19.85 2.85
N ARG A 207 -7.87 18.94 2.11
CA ARG A 207 -9.02 19.27 1.27
C ARG A 207 -10.28 19.39 2.13
N ASP A 208 -11.20 20.24 1.71
CA ASP A 208 -12.45 20.50 2.42
C ASP A 208 -13.22 19.18 2.68
N ARG A 209 -13.64 18.98 3.92
CA ARG A 209 -14.40 17.77 4.36
C ARG A 209 -13.66 16.44 4.23
N ALA A 210 -12.42 16.36 3.75
CA ALA A 210 -11.66 15.14 3.56
C ALA A 210 -11.21 14.50 4.90
N SER A 211 -12.16 14.33 5.81
CA SER A 211 -11.89 13.85 7.16
C SER A 211 -11.69 12.33 7.22
N ALA A 212 -10.77 11.90 8.08
CA ALA A 212 -10.53 10.50 8.42
C ALA A 212 -10.66 10.29 9.93
N ARG A 213 -11.33 9.21 10.34
CA ARG A 213 -11.50 8.76 11.73
C ARG A 213 -11.22 7.27 11.77
N LEU A 214 -10.04 6.92 12.24
CA LEU A 214 -9.44 5.60 12.08
C LEU A 214 -9.15 5.01 13.45
N GLY A 215 -9.61 3.79 13.70
CA GLY A 215 -9.30 3.05 14.92
C GLY A 215 -8.67 1.72 14.59
N SER A 216 -7.66 1.27 15.35
CA SER A 216 -7.06 -0.04 15.14
C SER A 216 -6.58 -0.70 16.42
N TYR A 217 -6.45 -2.01 16.34
CA TYR A 217 -5.91 -2.84 17.41
C TYR A 217 -4.89 -3.83 16.83
N PHE A 218 -4.01 -4.29 17.68
CA PHE A 218 -3.05 -5.35 17.41
C PHE A 218 -2.86 -6.16 18.69
N PHE A 219 -2.89 -7.47 18.58
CA PHE A 219 -2.57 -8.41 19.64
C PHE A 219 -1.64 -9.49 19.08
N GLN A 220 -0.62 -9.84 19.82
CA GLN A 220 0.15 -11.04 19.55
C GLN A 220 0.41 -11.83 20.82
N GLY A 221 0.34 -13.16 20.72
CA GLY A 221 0.80 -14.11 21.71
C GLY A 221 1.89 -14.98 21.09
N ALA A 222 2.97 -15.23 21.79
CA ALA A 222 4.05 -16.09 21.34
C ALA A 222 4.39 -17.15 22.37
N TYR A 223 4.58 -18.38 21.89
CA TYR A 223 5.23 -19.46 22.64
C TYR A 223 6.63 -19.68 22.05
N LEU A 224 7.63 -19.62 22.89
CA LEU A 224 9.03 -19.76 22.54
C LEU A 224 9.63 -20.91 23.30
N ASN A 225 10.25 -21.83 22.59
CA ASN A 225 11.02 -22.95 23.18
C ASN A 225 12.24 -23.22 22.30
N GLU A 226 13.20 -24.02 22.75
CA GLU A 226 14.34 -24.45 21.92
C GLU A 226 13.82 -25.08 20.62
N GLY A 227 14.19 -24.46 19.48
CA GLY A 227 13.79 -24.90 18.15
C GLY A 227 12.32 -24.68 17.75
N THR A 228 11.45 -24.18 18.65
CA THR A 228 10.02 -23.95 18.33
C THR A 228 9.60 -22.52 18.62
N THR A 229 9.01 -21.88 17.63
CA THR A 229 8.29 -20.60 17.80
C THR A 229 6.88 -20.75 17.25
N LEU A 230 5.88 -20.53 18.10
CA LEU A 230 4.49 -20.45 17.69
C LEU A 230 3.97 -19.05 18.03
N LYS A 231 3.41 -18.33 17.04
CA LYS A 231 2.80 -17.03 17.24
C LYS A 231 1.35 -17.05 16.80
N PHE A 232 0.51 -16.42 17.58
CA PHE A 232 -0.85 -16.03 17.23
C PHE A 232 -0.91 -14.51 17.14
N ILE A 233 -1.41 -13.99 16.04
CA ILE A 233 -1.51 -12.54 15.79
C ILE A 233 -2.94 -12.23 15.36
N LEU A 234 -3.54 -11.23 16.00
CA LEU A 234 -4.84 -10.68 15.65
C LEU A 234 -4.69 -9.16 15.52
N PHE A 235 -5.04 -8.61 14.37
CA PHE A 235 -5.03 -7.17 14.16
C PHE A 235 -6.14 -6.75 13.22
N GLY A 236 -6.52 -5.49 13.30
CA GLY A 236 -7.54 -4.96 12.43
C GLY A 236 -7.76 -3.47 12.65
N GLY A 237 -8.59 -2.92 11.79
CA GLY A 237 -8.94 -1.53 11.81
C GLY A 237 -10.38 -1.26 11.40
N ARG A 238 -10.84 -0.09 11.77
CA ARG A 238 -12.07 0.50 11.29
C ARG A 238 -11.77 1.89 10.78
N GLU A 239 -12.18 2.14 9.57
CA GLU A 239 -12.17 3.47 8.99
C GLU A 239 -13.57 4.07 8.93
N LYS A 240 -13.59 5.40 9.00
CA LYS A 240 -14.68 6.25 8.53
C LYS A 240 -14.04 7.47 7.90
N THR A 241 -14.14 7.56 6.58
CA THR A 241 -13.59 8.67 5.80
C THR A 241 -14.70 9.40 5.06
N TYR A 242 -14.56 10.71 4.89
CA TYR A 242 -15.39 11.46 3.94
C TYR A 242 -14.72 11.38 2.56
N HIS A 243 -15.51 11.17 1.52
CA HIS A 243 -14.96 11.01 0.16
C HIS A 243 -14.18 12.25 -0.28
N ALA A 244 -13.00 12.01 -0.83
CA ALA A 244 -12.17 12.99 -1.52
C ALA A 244 -11.64 12.41 -2.85
N TRP A 245 -12.44 11.50 -3.44
CA TRP A 245 -12.10 10.69 -4.61
C TRP A 245 -12.12 11.44 -5.93
N ASP A 246 -12.79 12.59 -5.99
CA ASP A 246 -12.80 13.44 -7.16
C ASP A 246 -11.76 14.56 -7.04
N GLY A 247 -10.95 14.70 -8.07
CA GLY A 247 -9.98 15.78 -8.22
C GLY A 247 -10.63 17.12 -8.58
N ILE A 248 -9.84 18.18 -8.59
CA ILE A 248 -10.26 19.54 -8.95
C ILE A 248 -9.67 19.98 -10.30
N SER A 249 -10.33 20.91 -10.98
CA SER A 249 -9.84 21.44 -12.25
C SER A 249 -8.55 22.26 -12.09
N ARG A 250 -7.85 22.50 -13.20
CA ARG A 250 -6.65 23.37 -13.20
C ARG A 250 -6.98 24.81 -12.78
N GLU A 251 -8.17 25.31 -13.08
CA GLU A 251 -8.63 26.60 -12.61
C GLU A 251 -8.78 26.62 -11.08
N GLN A 252 -9.41 25.58 -10.52
CA GLN A 252 -9.61 25.45 -9.08
C GLN A 252 -8.28 25.26 -8.31
N LEU A 253 -7.25 24.70 -8.93
CA LEU A 253 -5.90 24.67 -8.31
C LEU A 253 -5.37 26.06 -7.99
N ASN A 254 -5.78 27.09 -8.75
CA ASN A 254 -5.34 28.47 -8.56
C ASN A 254 -6.29 29.30 -7.70
N THR A 255 -7.59 29.02 -7.77
CA THR A 255 -8.65 29.83 -7.14
C THR A 255 -9.17 29.26 -5.83
N ASN A 256 -9.31 27.95 -5.72
CA ASN A 256 -9.81 27.26 -4.52
C ASN A 256 -9.16 25.86 -4.39
N ARG A 257 -7.92 25.83 -3.99
CA ARG A 257 -7.08 24.63 -3.97
C ARG A 257 -7.55 23.55 -2.99
N THR A 258 -8.29 23.91 -1.95
CA THR A 258 -8.82 22.95 -0.96
C THR A 258 -10.16 22.36 -1.35
N TYR A 259 -10.80 22.86 -2.41
CA TYR A 259 -12.13 22.41 -2.80
C TYR A 259 -12.21 20.89 -2.97
N ASN A 260 -13.29 20.32 -2.44
CA ASN A 260 -13.66 18.93 -2.61
C ASN A 260 -15.07 18.85 -3.20
N PRO A 261 -15.25 18.34 -4.44
CA PRO A 261 -16.56 18.29 -5.08
C PRO A 261 -17.47 17.19 -4.55
N ASN A 262 -16.92 16.19 -3.83
CA ASN A 262 -17.71 15.05 -3.36
C ASN A 262 -18.83 15.50 -2.40
N GLY A 263 -20.00 14.90 -2.61
CA GLY A 263 -21.19 15.16 -1.81
C GLY A 263 -21.97 16.42 -2.16
N ALA A 264 -21.60 17.14 -3.23
CA ALA A 264 -22.32 18.35 -3.66
C ALA A 264 -23.79 18.03 -4.00
N ILE A 265 -24.73 18.82 -3.45
CA ILE A 265 -26.17 18.69 -3.67
C ILE A 265 -26.59 19.69 -4.75
N GLY A 266 -26.64 19.23 -5.99
CA GLY A 266 -26.95 20.11 -7.13
C GLY A 266 -26.01 21.32 -7.17
N GLU A 267 -26.57 22.50 -7.45
CA GLU A 267 -25.86 23.80 -7.46
C GLU A 267 -26.16 24.64 -6.21
N THR A 268 -26.67 24.03 -5.14
CA THR A 268 -27.08 24.72 -3.91
C THR A 268 -25.94 25.27 -3.08
N GLY A 269 -24.71 24.78 -3.29
CA GLY A 269 -23.57 25.03 -2.42
C GLY A 269 -23.57 24.20 -1.13
N GLU A 270 -24.58 23.35 -0.95
CA GLU A 270 -24.65 22.42 0.18
C GLU A 270 -23.99 21.07 -0.15
N PHE A 271 -23.57 20.36 0.91
CA PHE A 271 -22.91 19.08 0.76
C PHE A 271 -23.55 18.02 1.68
N TYR A 272 -23.70 16.82 1.11
CA TYR A 272 -24.22 15.68 1.84
C TYR A 272 -23.24 15.24 2.93
N LYS A 273 -23.73 15.19 4.18
CA LYS A 273 -22.88 14.94 5.35
C LYS A 273 -22.36 13.52 5.45
N ASN A 274 -23.11 12.55 4.90
CA ASN A 274 -22.74 11.13 4.91
C ASN A 274 -22.17 10.68 3.55
N GLN A 275 -21.49 11.55 2.82
CA GLN A 275 -20.66 11.15 1.68
C GLN A 275 -19.41 10.46 2.19
N ILE A 276 -19.57 9.24 2.70
CA ILE A 276 -18.57 8.54 3.50
C ILE A 276 -18.26 7.16 2.97
N ASP A 277 -17.05 6.72 3.25
CA ASP A 277 -16.66 5.33 3.28
C ASP A 277 -16.52 4.86 4.73
N PHE A 278 -17.00 3.66 5.00
CA PHE A 278 -16.94 3.00 6.28
C PHE A 278 -16.58 1.54 6.05
N TYR A 279 -15.40 1.15 6.50
CA TYR A 279 -14.92 -0.21 6.36
C TYR A 279 -14.31 -0.73 7.66
N PHE A 280 -14.55 -2.01 7.92
CA PHE A 280 -13.94 -2.76 9.01
C PHE A 280 -13.19 -3.95 8.42
N GLN A 281 -11.93 -4.11 8.81
CA GLN A 281 -11.14 -5.27 8.42
C GLN A 281 -10.39 -5.84 9.62
N GLN A 282 -10.37 -7.17 9.72
CA GLN A 282 -9.57 -7.87 10.73
C GLN A 282 -8.82 -9.06 10.13
N HIS A 283 -7.64 -9.32 10.68
CA HIS A 283 -6.74 -10.37 10.27
C HIS A 283 -6.37 -11.24 11.46
N ALA A 284 -6.45 -12.56 11.30
CA ALA A 284 -5.94 -13.55 12.23
C ALA A 284 -4.82 -14.35 11.56
N GLN A 285 -3.69 -14.53 12.24
CA GLN A 285 -2.55 -15.27 11.74
C GLN A 285 -2.04 -16.23 12.81
N VAL A 286 -1.74 -17.46 12.41
CA VAL A 286 -1.00 -18.44 13.23
C VAL A 286 0.27 -18.81 12.50
N LEU A 287 1.41 -18.60 13.14
CA LEU A 287 2.72 -18.78 12.55
C LEU A 287 3.51 -19.79 13.37
N LEU A 288 3.94 -20.87 12.75
CA LEU A 288 4.80 -21.89 13.34
C LEU A 288 6.16 -21.88 12.65
N THR A 289 7.23 -21.83 13.42
CA THR A 289 8.57 -22.19 12.98
C THR A 289 9.10 -23.28 13.87
N GLN A 290 9.54 -24.38 13.27
CA GLN A 290 10.07 -25.55 13.94
C GLN A 290 11.40 -25.93 13.34
N GLN A 291 12.44 -25.95 14.13
CA GLN A 291 13.70 -26.62 13.78
C GLN A 291 13.51 -28.13 13.87
N LEU A 292 13.55 -28.83 12.74
CA LEU A 292 13.38 -30.27 12.68
C LEU A 292 14.73 -30.99 12.89
N THR A 293 15.80 -30.42 12.33
CA THR A 293 17.18 -30.85 12.54
C THR A 293 18.10 -29.63 12.51
N ASP A 294 19.40 -29.80 12.74
CA ASP A 294 20.38 -28.71 12.64
C ASP A 294 20.43 -28.04 11.26
N HIS A 295 19.93 -28.74 10.23
CA HIS A 295 19.94 -28.28 8.82
C HIS A 295 18.55 -28.03 8.23
N LEU A 296 17.48 -28.46 8.90
CA LEU A 296 16.13 -28.43 8.32
C LEU A 296 15.16 -27.71 9.24
N ASN A 297 14.54 -26.64 8.72
CA ASN A 297 13.51 -25.87 9.37
C ASN A 297 12.17 -25.97 8.63
N LEU A 298 11.10 -26.15 9.37
CA LEU A 298 9.72 -26.04 8.91
C LEU A 298 9.17 -24.68 9.28
N SER A 299 8.53 -24.00 8.32
CA SER A 299 7.70 -22.82 8.59
C SER A 299 6.30 -23.07 8.05
N ALA A 300 5.29 -22.79 8.87
CA ALA A 300 3.90 -22.90 8.48
C ALA A 300 3.12 -21.67 8.96
N ALA A 301 2.21 -21.19 8.12
CA ALA A 301 1.31 -20.09 8.43
C ALA A 301 -0.11 -20.43 8.03
N LEU A 302 -1.07 -20.11 8.91
CA LEU A 302 -2.49 -20.07 8.62
C LEU A 302 -2.94 -18.62 8.74
N HIS A 303 -3.81 -18.18 7.87
CA HIS A 303 -4.38 -16.84 7.95
C HIS A 303 -5.85 -16.80 7.57
N TYR A 304 -6.53 -15.82 8.16
CA TYR A 304 -7.90 -15.50 7.83
C TYR A 304 -8.11 -14.00 7.95
N THR A 305 -8.74 -13.42 6.95
CA THR A 305 -9.13 -12.01 6.91
C THR A 305 -10.63 -11.93 6.67
N TYR A 306 -11.32 -11.14 7.49
CA TYR A 306 -12.70 -10.76 7.29
C TYR A 306 -12.77 -9.25 7.09
N GLY A 307 -13.52 -8.83 6.09
CA GLY A 307 -13.77 -7.42 5.82
C GLY A 307 -15.22 -7.17 5.46
N ASN A 308 -15.78 -6.08 5.98
CA ASN A 308 -17.11 -5.62 5.58
C ASN A 308 -17.20 -4.10 5.66
N GLY A 309 -17.99 -3.53 4.79
CA GLY A 309 -18.20 -2.10 4.80
C GLY A 309 -19.07 -1.59 3.65
N TYR A 310 -19.22 -0.30 3.63
CA TYR A 310 -20.00 0.38 2.62
C TYR A 310 -19.46 1.78 2.36
N TYR A 311 -19.71 2.27 1.17
CA TYR A 311 -19.69 3.69 0.92
C TYR A 311 -21.08 4.22 0.59
N GLU A 312 -21.41 5.40 1.13
CA GLU A 312 -22.68 6.08 1.00
C GLU A 312 -22.51 7.37 0.23
N GLU A 313 -23.37 7.59 -0.75
CA GLU A 313 -23.24 8.72 -1.68
C GLU A 313 -24.58 9.37 -1.98
N TYR A 314 -24.57 10.69 -2.06
CA TYR A 314 -25.58 11.48 -2.74
C TYR A 314 -25.22 11.59 -4.23
N LYS A 315 -26.13 11.19 -5.10
CA LYS A 315 -25.96 11.23 -6.55
C LYS A 315 -27.02 12.12 -7.18
N ASN A 316 -26.59 13.17 -7.86
CA ASN A 316 -27.46 14.11 -8.55
C ASN A 316 -28.02 13.51 -9.85
N ASN A 317 -29.30 13.75 -10.14
CA ASN A 317 -29.97 13.54 -11.43
C ASN A 317 -29.73 12.16 -12.07
N LYS A 318 -29.88 11.08 -11.30
CA LYS A 318 -29.66 9.70 -11.76
C LYS A 318 -30.92 9.09 -12.40
N LYS A 319 -30.73 8.26 -13.44
CA LYS A 319 -31.79 7.50 -14.08
C LYS A 319 -32.36 6.47 -13.10
N LEU A 320 -33.66 6.52 -12.81
CA LEU A 320 -34.33 5.58 -11.89
C LEU A 320 -34.20 4.13 -12.36
N LYS A 321 -34.29 3.88 -13.64
CA LYS A 321 -34.15 2.53 -14.24
C LYS A 321 -32.80 1.87 -13.90
N SER A 322 -31.71 2.64 -13.75
CA SER A 322 -30.39 2.10 -13.37
C SER A 322 -30.36 1.57 -11.94
N TYR A 323 -31.38 1.87 -11.14
CA TYR A 323 -31.53 1.43 -9.74
C TYR A 323 -32.73 0.50 -9.55
N GLY A 324 -33.25 -0.09 -10.64
CA GLY A 324 -34.44 -0.95 -10.60
C GLY A 324 -35.74 -0.24 -10.22
N LEU A 325 -35.77 1.11 -10.27
CA LEU A 325 -36.92 1.92 -9.91
C LEU A 325 -37.71 2.33 -11.13
N GLN A 326 -39.05 2.37 -10.99
CA GLN A 326 -39.94 2.80 -12.03
C GLN A 326 -40.03 4.34 -12.07
N PRO A 327 -40.23 4.96 -13.26
CA PRO A 327 -40.63 6.34 -13.35
C PRO A 327 -41.93 6.60 -12.59
N PHE A 328 -42.08 7.80 -12.05
CA PHE A 328 -43.25 8.20 -11.27
C PHE A 328 -43.76 9.60 -11.70
N LEU A 329 -45.00 9.90 -11.34
CA LEU A 329 -45.58 11.22 -11.58
C LEU A 329 -45.39 12.09 -10.35
N PHE A 330 -44.83 13.31 -10.55
CA PHE A 330 -44.72 14.33 -9.53
C PHE A 330 -45.13 15.68 -10.15
N ASP A 331 -46.11 16.37 -9.54
CA ASP A 331 -46.73 17.59 -10.08
C ASP A 331 -47.18 17.45 -11.56
N GLY A 332 -47.78 16.31 -11.89
CA GLY A 332 -48.28 16.04 -13.23
C GLY A 332 -47.21 15.76 -14.31
N LYS A 333 -45.94 15.71 -13.94
CA LYS A 333 -44.82 15.40 -14.85
C LYS A 333 -44.22 14.04 -14.55
N GLU A 334 -43.89 13.30 -15.59
CA GLU A 334 -43.16 12.04 -15.46
C GLU A 334 -41.70 12.29 -15.08
N VAL A 335 -41.25 11.75 -13.92
CA VAL A 335 -39.88 11.81 -13.42
C VAL A 335 -39.17 10.51 -13.76
N LYS A 336 -38.19 10.57 -14.68
CA LYS A 336 -37.33 9.45 -15.10
C LYS A 336 -35.92 9.52 -14.46
N LYS A 337 -35.55 10.73 -14.02
CA LYS A 337 -34.25 11.01 -13.36
C LYS A 337 -34.52 11.90 -12.17
N THR A 338 -33.84 11.63 -11.08
CA THR A 338 -33.88 12.47 -9.87
C THR A 338 -32.66 12.21 -9.00
N ASP A 339 -32.54 12.96 -7.89
CA ASP A 339 -31.47 12.76 -6.93
C ASP A 339 -31.76 11.54 -6.06
N ILE A 340 -30.69 10.80 -5.72
CA ILE A 340 -30.79 9.61 -4.89
C ILE A 340 -29.67 9.58 -3.84
N ILE A 341 -29.90 8.87 -2.74
CA ILE A 341 -28.87 8.40 -1.83
C ILE A 341 -28.76 6.90 -1.98
N ARG A 342 -27.55 6.42 -2.22
CA ARG A 342 -27.27 5.00 -2.37
C ARG A 342 -26.13 4.55 -1.46
N ARG A 343 -26.10 3.27 -1.18
CA ARG A 343 -24.92 2.56 -0.67
C ARG A 343 -24.46 1.52 -1.68
N LYS A 344 -23.14 1.33 -1.73
CA LYS A 344 -22.55 0.11 -2.27
C LYS A 344 -21.81 -0.57 -1.12
N GLU A 345 -22.04 -1.85 -0.97
CA GLU A 345 -21.61 -2.63 0.16
C GLU A 345 -20.80 -3.82 -0.31
N LEU A 346 -19.85 -4.23 0.51
CA LEU A 346 -19.09 -5.46 0.31
C LEU A 346 -18.90 -6.19 1.63
N GLU A 347 -18.87 -7.53 1.55
CA GLU A 347 -18.59 -8.40 2.68
C GLU A 347 -17.78 -9.59 2.20
N GLY A 348 -16.55 -9.73 2.70
CA GLY A 348 -15.61 -10.69 2.17
C GLY A 348 -14.84 -11.49 3.21
N ASN A 349 -14.48 -12.70 2.79
CA ASN A 349 -13.69 -13.66 3.54
C ASN A 349 -12.47 -14.07 2.71
N PHE A 350 -11.29 -14.03 3.29
CA PHE A 350 -10.05 -14.45 2.67
C PHE A 350 -9.25 -15.29 3.65
N GLY A 351 -8.93 -16.52 3.27
CA GLY A 351 -8.16 -17.41 4.14
C GLY A 351 -7.22 -18.29 3.37
N GLY A 352 -6.20 -18.80 4.05
CA GLY A 352 -5.23 -19.66 3.40
C GLY A 352 -4.17 -20.21 4.32
N SER A 353 -3.29 -20.98 3.70
CA SER A 353 -2.15 -21.60 4.35
C SER A 353 -0.90 -21.50 3.49
N ILE A 354 0.24 -21.36 4.15
CA ILE A 354 1.56 -21.38 3.52
C ILE A 354 2.43 -22.33 4.34
N VAL A 355 3.10 -23.28 3.68
CA VAL A 355 4.03 -24.19 4.31
C VAL A 355 5.33 -24.19 3.53
N SER A 356 6.46 -24.12 4.20
CA SER A 356 7.78 -24.19 3.58
C SER A 356 8.77 -24.95 4.43
N LEU A 357 9.69 -25.63 3.75
CA LEU A 357 10.86 -26.29 4.31
C LEU A 357 12.10 -25.55 3.84
N ASN A 358 12.97 -25.18 4.78
CA ASN A 358 14.27 -24.63 4.46
C ASN A 358 15.36 -25.59 4.93
N TYR A 359 16.15 -26.04 3.97
CA TYR A 359 17.32 -26.88 4.20
C TYR A 359 18.59 -26.07 3.97
N ARG A 360 19.46 -26.02 5.00
CA ARG A 360 20.74 -25.31 4.92
C ARG A 360 21.86 -26.22 5.35
N ASN A 361 22.80 -26.47 4.44
CA ASN A 361 23.99 -27.24 4.72
C ASN A 361 25.18 -26.74 3.89
N GLY A 362 26.21 -26.25 4.54
CA GLY A 362 27.42 -25.72 3.90
C GLY A 362 27.12 -24.68 2.82
N ALA A 363 27.39 -25.04 1.57
CA ALA A 363 27.22 -24.14 0.43
C ALA A 363 25.76 -24.01 -0.07
N LEU A 364 24.85 -24.89 0.36
CA LEU A 364 23.47 -24.96 -0.15
C LEU A 364 22.47 -24.41 0.87
N ASP A 365 21.63 -23.45 0.43
CA ASP A 365 20.42 -22.99 1.11
C ASP A 365 19.23 -23.21 0.15
N LEU A 366 18.41 -24.23 0.45
CA LEU A 366 17.29 -24.67 -0.38
C LEU A 366 15.98 -24.41 0.37
N THR A 367 15.03 -23.74 -0.27
CA THR A 367 13.69 -23.53 0.28
C THR A 367 12.64 -24.02 -0.71
N GLY A 368 11.83 -24.99 -0.29
CA GLY A 368 10.65 -25.42 -1.03
C GLY A 368 9.38 -25.09 -0.26
N GLY A 369 8.32 -24.69 -0.94
CA GLY A 369 7.09 -24.36 -0.27
C GLY A 369 5.86 -24.43 -1.16
N VAL A 370 4.71 -24.48 -0.50
CA VAL A 370 3.38 -24.47 -1.11
C VAL A 370 2.50 -23.44 -0.39
N GLY A 371 1.60 -22.81 -1.14
CA GLY A 371 0.60 -21.91 -0.62
C GLY A 371 -0.75 -22.16 -1.27
N ALA A 372 -1.82 -22.05 -0.50
CA ALA A 372 -3.19 -22.15 -1.00
C ALA A 372 -4.06 -21.10 -0.30
N ASN A 373 -4.82 -20.34 -1.09
CA ASN A 373 -5.71 -19.31 -0.62
C ASN A 373 -7.08 -19.45 -1.26
N TYR A 374 -8.11 -19.08 -0.51
CA TYR A 374 -9.48 -18.98 -0.97
C TYR A 374 -10.09 -17.66 -0.53
N PHE A 375 -10.78 -17.02 -1.46
CA PHE A 375 -11.46 -15.74 -1.25
C PHE A 375 -12.89 -15.82 -1.77
N GLU A 376 -13.81 -15.20 -1.03
CA GLU A 376 -15.20 -15.02 -1.41
C GLU A 376 -15.65 -13.63 -0.93
N ASN A 377 -16.27 -12.86 -1.82
CA ASN A 377 -16.72 -11.50 -1.53
C ASN A 377 -18.05 -11.22 -2.20
N ASP A 378 -19.01 -10.75 -1.43
CA ASP A 378 -20.31 -10.30 -1.90
C ASP A 378 -20.29 -8.79 -2.13
N HIS A 379 -20.77 -8.37 -3.32
CA HIS A 379 -20.88 -6.98 -3.71
C HIS A 379 -22.33 -6.67 -4.03
N PHE A 380 -22.91 -5.69 -3.35
CA PHE A 380 -24.31 -5.30 -3.60
C PHE A 380 -24.53 -3.82 -3.37
N GLY A 381 -25.58 -3.29 -3.99
CA GLY A 381 -25.96 -1.90 -3.87
C GLY A 381 -27.40 -1.70 -3.46
N GLN A 382 -27.66 -0.71 -2.60
CA GLN A 382 -28.97 -0.35 -2.07
C GLN A 382 -29.28 1.11 -2.32
N VAL A 383 -30.57 1.41 -2.59
CA VAL A 383 -31.09 2.78 -2.65
C VAL A 383 -31.72 3.11 -1.30
N LEU A 384 -31.19 4.14 -0.62
CA LEU A 384 -31.68 4.55 0.70
C LEU A 384 -32.75 5.64 0.62
N TRP A 385 -32.67 6.51 -0.40
CA TRP A 385 -33.57 7.62 -0.57
C TRP A 385 -33.65 8.09 -2.03
N VAL A 386 -34.81 8.58 -2.44
CA VAL A 386 -35.07 9.14 -3.75
C VAL A 386 -35.88 10.42 -3.59
N LYS A 387 -35.42 11.50 -4.19
CA LYS A 387 -36.08 12.81 -4.11
C LYS A 387 -37.48 12.78 -4.72
N ASN A 388 -38.47 13.22 -3.94
CA ASN A 388 -39.86 13.32 -4.33
C ASN A 388 -40.50 11.98 -4.80
N TYR A 389 -39.96 10.85 -4.35
CA TYR A 389 -40.45 9.53 -4.79
C TYR A 389 -41.84 9.23 -4.23
N VAL A 390 -42.78 8.91 -5.12
CA VAL A 390 -44.17 8.57 -4.75
C VAL A 390 -44.36 7.07 -4.53
N GLY A 391 -43.40 6.24 -4.97
CA GLY A 391 -43.38 4.79 -4.73
C GLY A 391 -42.85 4.44 -3.35
N GLN A 392 -42.95 3.16 -3.00
CA GLN A 392 -42.40 2.63 -1.78
C GLN A 392 -41.01 2.02 -2.08
N LEU A 393 -39.99 2.44 -1.33
CA LEU A 393 -38.67 1.78 -1.32
C LEU A 393 -38.78 0.58 -0.39
N MET A 394 -38.49 -0.61 -0.91
CA MET A 394 -38.43 -1.81 -0.08
C MET A 394 -37.16 -1.75 0.77
N PRO A 395 -37.22 -2.01 2.09
CA PRO A 395 -36.04 -2.10 2.93
C PRO A 395 -35.06 -3.14 2.38
N ASN A 396 -33.78 -2.80 2.30
CA ASN A 396 -32.69 -3.66 1.80
C ASN A 396 -32.86 -4.13 0.33
N GLN A 397 -33.66 -3.43 -0.48
CA GLN A 397 -33.77 -3.75 -1.91
C GLN A 397 -32.44 -3.49 -2.61
N LYS A 398 -31.83 -4.56 -3.08
CA LYS A 398 -30.60 -4.48 -3.87
C LYS A 398 -30.93 -4.10 -5.30
N TYR A 399 -30.19 -3.17 -5.91
CA TYR A 399 -30.30 -2.85 -7.32
C TYR A 399 -29.25 -3.57 -8.17
N TYR A 400 -28.20 -4.11 -7.52
CA TYR A 400 -27.32 -5.13 -8.07
C TYR A 400 -26.84 -6.02 -6.92
N ASP A 401 -26.42 -7.26 -7.29
CA ASP A 401 -25.92 -8.26 -6.34
C ASP A 401 -25.07 -9.28 -7.09
N ASN A 402 -23.86 -9.48 -6.64
CA ASN A 402 -22.96 -10.50 -7.20
C ASN A 402 -21.95 -10.97 -6.17
N THR A 403 -21.43 -12.18 -6.40
CA THR A 403 -20.40 -12.80 -5.59
C THR A 403 -19.16 -13.10 -6.43
N GLY A 404 -18.01 -12.62 -5.99
CA GLY A 404 -16.69 -12.98 -6.50
C GLY A 404 -16.08 -14.11 -5.69
N LYS A 405 -15.51 -15.14 -6.35
CA LYS A 405 -14.78 -16.24 -5.70
C LYS A 405 -13.46 -16.46 -6.39
N LYS A 406 -12.39 -16.57 -5.60
CA LYS A 406 -11.05 -16.79 -6.13
C LYS A 406 -10.32 -17.88 -5.35
N SER A 407 -9.77 -18.85 -6.06
CA SER A 407 -8.83 -19.83 -5.53
C SER A 407 -7.45 -19.59 -6.12
N ASP A 408 -6.42 -19.64 -5.29
CA ASP A 408 -5.04 -19.39 -5.67
C ASP A 408 -4.13 -20.43 -5.01
N GLY A 409 -3.51 -21.28 -5.80
CA GLY A 409 -2.55 -22.28 -5.35
C GLY A 409 -1.19 -22.06 -5.99
N ASN A 410 -0.12 -22.14 -5.21
CA ASN A 410 1.23 -22.04 -5.73
C ASN A 410 2.17 -23.05 -5.08
N ALA A 411 3.20 -23.45 -5.83
CA ALA A 411 4.32 -24.23 -5.35
C ALA A 411 5.62 -23.60 -5.86
N TYR A 412 6.66 -23.58 -5.05
CA TYR A 412 7.94 -22.99 -5.43
C TYR A 412 9.13 -23.77 -4.86
N LEU A 413 10.26 -23.64 -5.55
CA LEU A 413 11.56 -24.12 -5.12
C LEU A 413 12.59 -23.04 -5.38
N ARG A 414 13.30 -22.63 -4.33
CA ARG A 414 14.37 -21.62 -4.38
C ARG A 414 15.66 -22.22 -3.84
N ALA A 415 16.76 -22.01 -4.55
CA ALA A 415 18.10 -22.43 -4.15
C ALA A 415 19.07 -21.24 -4.19
N ASN A 416 19.88 -21.11 -3.15
CA ASN A 416 21.12 -20.35 -3.15
C ASN A 416 22.26 -21.33 -3.00
N TYR A 417 23.24 -21.30 -3.91
CA TYR A 417 24.37 -22.18 -3.92
C TYR A 417 25.68 -21.39 -3.97
N ALA A 418 26.48 -21.47 -2.93
CA ALA A 418 27.82 -20.89 -2.90
C ALA A 418 28.77 -21.77 -3.74
N LEU A 419 28.81 -21.50 -5.07
CA LEU A 419 29.68 -22.21 -6.00
C LEU A 419 31.16 -22.00 -5.65
N LEU A 420 31.50 -20.79 -5.21
CA LEU A 420 32.80 -20.38 -4.67
C LEU A 420 32.55 -19.54 -3.41
N PRO A 421 33.54 -19.36 -2.52
CA PRO A 421 33.40 -18.46 -1.38
C PRO A 421 32.97 -17.03 -1.77
N SER A 422 33.30 -16.60 -2.99
CA SER A 422 32.97 -15.30 -3.54
C SER A 422 31.79 -15.28 -4.52
N LEU A 423 31.28 -16.45 -4.96
CA LEU A 423 30.24 -16.50 -6.00
C LEU A 423 29.06 -17.37 -5.56
N ASN A 424 27.89 -16.71 -5.39
CA ASN A 424 26.62 -17.37 -5.12
C ASN A 424 25.75 -17.42 -6.39
N LEU A 425 25.23 -18.59 -6.70
CA LEU A 425 24.23 -18.80 -7.73
C LEU A 425 22.84 -18.85 -7.08
N PHE A 426 21.88 -18.23 -7.74
CA PHE A 426 20.48 -18.16 -7.32
C PHE A 426 19.59 -18.77 -8.41
N GLY A 427 18.68 -19.65 -7.99
CA GLY A 427 17.62 -20.19 -8.82
C GLY A 427 16.32 -20.22 -8.03
N ASP A 428 15.21 -19.82 -8.65
CA ASP A 428 13.89 -19.78 -8.04
C ASP A 428 12.85 -20.07 -9.12
N VAL A 429 12.02 -21.08 -8.91
CA VAL A 429 10.95 -21.45 -9.82
C VAL A 429 9.64 -21.54 -9.07
N GLN A 430 8.58 -21.00 -9.67
CA GLN A 430 7.23 -21.04 -9.11
C GLN A 430 6.24 -21.48 -10.18
N TYR A 431 5.32 -22.35 -9.79
CA TYR A 431 4.10 -22.63 -10.52
C TYR A 431 2.92 -22.09 -9.72
N ARG A 432 1.96 -21.41 -10.39
CA ARG A 432 0.78 -20.82 -9.79
C ARG A 432 -0.46 -21.16 -10.61
N HIS A 433 -1.53 -21.65 -9.95
CA HIS A 433 -2.84 -21.91 -10.52
C HIS A 433 -3.88 -20.99 -9.86
N ILE A 434 -4.71 -20.35 -10.69
CA ILE A 434 -5.77 -19.43 -10.23
C ILE A 434 -7.07 -19.82 -10.90
N GLY A 435 -8.14 -19.93 -10.11
CA GLY A 435 -9.50 -19.95 -10.58
C GLY A 435 -10.22 -18.70 -10.07
N TYR A 436 -10.92 -17.98 -10.95
CA TYR A 436 -11.67 -16.80 -10.57
C TYR A 436 -13.04 -16.79 -11.24
N THR A 437 -14.09 -16.61 -10.43
CA THR A 437 -15.47 -16.52 -10.89
C THR A 437 -16.15 -15.30 -10.31
N ILE A 438 -16.96 -14.61 -11.11
CA ILE A 438 -17.95 -13.63 -10.68
C ILE A 438 -19.31 -14.14 -11.12
N LYS A 439 -20.34 -14.07 -10.28
CA LYS A 439 -21.71 -14.45 -10.64
C LYS A 439 -22.70 -13.44 -10.10
N GLY A 440 -23.63 -13.00 -10.96
CA GLY A 440 -24.71 -12.10 -10.61
C GLY A 440 -24.78 -10.87 -11.48
N THR A 441 -25.26 -9.75 -10.94
CA THR A 441 -25.45 -8.48 -11.63
C THR A 441 -24.47 -7.44 -11.12
N SER A 442 -24.10 -6.46 -11.95
CA SER A 442 -23.42 -5.24 -11.49
C SER A 442 -24.30 -4.02 -11.82
N ASP A 443 -23.95 -2.87 -11.27
CA ASP A 443 -24.63 -1.60 -11.58
C ASP A 443 -24.49 -1.18 -13.05
N LYS A 444 -23.59 -1.81 -13.81
CA LYS A 444 -23.33 -1.57 -15.23
C LYS A 444 -23.79 -2.70 -16.14
N LYS A 445 -23.88 -3.93 -15.62
CA LYS A 445 -24.17 -5.14 -16.41
C LYS A 445 -25.28 -5.96 -15.74
N ALA A 446 -26.33 -6.24 -16.50
CA ALA A 446 -27.43 -7.13 -16.08
C ALA A 446 -26.99 -8.58 -15.91
N ASN A 447 -25.91 -8.99 -16.56
CA ASN A 447 -25.20 -10.25 -16.32
C ASN A 447 -23.71 -9.95 -16.28
N HIS A 448 -23.06 -10.28 -15.16
CA HIS A 448 -21.63 -10.07 -14.93
C HIS A 448 -20.90 -11.40 -14.73
N ASP A 449 -21.43 -12.48 -15.27
CA ASP A 449 -20.81 -13.79 -15.11
C ASP A 449 -19.44 -13.85 -15.78
N THR A 450 -18.44 -14.20 -14.98
CA THR A 450 -17.05 -14.42 -15.40
C THR A 450 -16.58 -15.73 -14.81
N ASP A 451 -15.92 -16.58 -15.60
CA ASP A 451 -15.27 -17.82 -15.14
C ASP A 451 -13.95 -17.96 -15.91
N VAL A 452 -12.83 -17.78 -15.21
CA VAL A 452 -11.50 -17.78 -15.82
C VAL A 452 -10.51 -18.59 -14.99
N LYS A 453 -9.54 -19.20 -15.68
CA LYS A 453 -8.46 -19.96 -15.05
C LYS A 453 -7.13 -19.56 -15.65
N PHE A 454 -6.12 -19.43 -14.81
CA PHE A 454 -4.76 -19.12 -15.21
C PHE A 454 -3.77 -20.13 -14.64
N ASN A 455 -2.73 -20.41 -15.43
CA ASN A 455 -1.60 -21.23 -15.02
C ASN A 455 -0.33 -20.49 -15.38
N PHE A 456 0.50 -20.18 -14.39
CA PHE A 456 1.70 -19.39 -14.56
C PHE A 456 2.94 -20.17 -14.13
N PHE A 457 3.99 -20.06 -14.93
CA PHE A 457 5.32 -20.53 -14.59
C PHE A 457 6.27 -19.34 -14.53
N ASN A 458 6.89 -19.12 -13.38
CA ASN A 458 7.68 -17.95 -13.05
C ASN A 458 9.10 -18.33 -12.65
N PRO A 459 10.01 -18.60 -13.62
CA PRO A 459 11.42 -18.89 -13.33
C PRO A 459 12.21 -17.61 -13.08
N LYS A 460 13.22 -17.70 -12.20
CA LYS A 460 14.15 -16.62 -11.87
C LYS A 460 15.54 -17.21 -11.67
N PHE A 461 16.54 -16.55 -12.21
CA PHE A 461 17.94 -16.95 -12.09
C PHE A 461 18.81 -15.73 -11.84
N GLY A 462 19.91 -15.93 -11.15
CA GLY A 462 20.86 -14.86 -10.94
C GLY A 462 22.14 -15.34 -10.26
N ALA A 463 23.06 -14.40 -10.13
CA ALA A 463 24.30 -14.62 -9.42
C ALA A 463 24.67 -13.38 -8.61
N THR A 464 25.33 -13.61 -7.47
CA THR A 464 25.92 -12.55 -6.65
C THR A 464 27.40 -12.84 -6.45
N TRP A 465 28.22 -11.89 -6.86
CA TRP A 465 29.67 -11.95 -6.70
C TRP A 465 30.10 -11.04 -5.54
N MET A 466 30.65 -11.66 -4.49
CA MET A 466 31.27 -11.00 -3.33
C MET A 466 32.71 -10.65 -3.69
N ILE A 467 32.93 -9.44 -4.21
CA ILE A 467 34.23 -8.95 -4.66
C ILE A 467 35.19 -8.81 -3.45
N SER A 468 34.62 -8.32 -2.36
CA SER A 468 35.26 -8.22 -1.03
C SER A 468 34.17 -8.29 0.07
N PRO A 469 34.52 -8.30 1.37
CA PRO A 469 33.51 -8.26 2.44
C PRO A 469 32.55 -7.08 2.36
N ASP A 470 32.99 -5.95 1.80
CA ASP A 470 32.24 -4.70 1.70
C ASP A 470 31.67 -4.44 0.29
N GLN A 471 32.05 -5.25 -0.72
CA GLN A 471 31.72 -5.04 -2.12
C GLN A 471 31.05 -6.25 -2.72
N GLN A 472 29.94 -6.03 -3.39
CA GLN A 472 29.24 -7.07 -4.14
C GLN A 472 28.66 -6.54 -5.45
N ALA A 473 28.65 -7.40 -6.45
CA ALA A 473 27.91 -7.20 -7.70
C ALA A 473 26.90 -8.33 -7.88
N TYR A 474 25.79 -8.06 -8.56
CA TYR A 474 24.80 -9.08 -8.89
C TYR A 474 24.21 -8.85 -10.26
N ALA A 475 23.69 -9.93 -10.85
CA ALA A 475 22.85 -9.88 -12.03
C ALA A 475 21.75 -10.94 -11.93
N SER A 476 20.57 -10.65 -12.47
CA SER A 476 19.45 -11.58 -12.49
C SER A 476 18.53 -11.38 -13.68
N VAL A 477 17.80 -12.44 -14.01
CA VAL A 477 16.66 -12.44 -14.93
C VAL A 477 15.50 -13.14 -14.24
N SER A 478 14.32 -12.53 -14.32
CA SER A 478 13.11 -13.00 -13.65
C SER A 478 11.91 -12.91 -14.58
N VAL A 479 11.06 -13.94 -14.55
CA VAL A 479 9.78 -13.93 -15.26
C VAL A 479 8.66 -13.92 -14.21
N ALA A 480 7.65 -13.08 -14.45
CA ALA A 480 6.44 -13.02 -13.64
C ALA A 480 5.21 -12.86 -14.52
N HIS A 481 4.10 -13.41 -14.05
CA HIS A 481 2.78 -13.25 -14.67
C HIS A 481 1.78 -12.73 -13.65
N ARG A 482 0.77 -12.02 -14.14
CA ARG A 482 -0.33 -11.50 -13.34
C ARG A 482 -1.64 -11.59 -14.11
N GLU A 483 -2.67 -12.10 -13.45
CA GLU A 483 -4.04 -12.13 -13.95
C GLU A 483 -4.68 -10.74 -13.90
N PRO A 484 -5.76 -10.49 -14.71
CA PRO A 484 -6.56 -9.27 -14.64
C PRO A 484 -7.25 -9.11 -13.27
N THR A 485 -7.45 -7.87 -12.84
CA THR A 485 -8.27 -7.52 -11.68
C THR A 485 -9.75 -7.56 -12.01
N ARG A 486 -10.61 -7.51 -10.98
CA ARG A 486 -12.05 -7.33 -11.15
C ARG A 486 -12.38 -6.13 -12.05
N ASN A 487 -11.77 -4.97 -11.78
CA ASN A 487 -12.00 -3.75 -12.54
C ASN A 487 -11.65 -3.88 -14.02
N ASN A 488 -10.67 -4.72 -14.37
CA ASN A 488 -10.35 -4.95 -15.79
C ASN A 488 -11.50 -5.64 -16.56
N TYR A 489 -12.33 -6.46 -15.89
CA TYR A 489 -13.51 -7.08 -16.48
C TYR A 489 -14.74 -6.15 -16.48
N GLU A 490 -14.84 -5.22 -15.52
CA GLU A 490 -16.00 -4.33 -15.36
C GLU A 490 -15.89 -3.03 -16.13
N GLU A 491 -14.70 -2.41 -16.17
CA GLU A 491 -14.51 -1.00 -16.49
C GLU A 491 -13.77 -0.74 -17.82
N SER A 492 -13.30 -1.78 -18.51
CA SER A 492 -12.50 -1.59 -19.73
C SER A 492 -13.35 -1.03 -20.88
N PHE A 493 -12.86 0.02 -21.55
CA PHE A 493 -13.36 0.51 -22.81
C PHE A 493 -12.72 -0.17 -24.03
N SER A 494 -11.73 -1.03 -23.81
CA SER A 494 -11.07 -1.80 -24.87
C SER A 494 -12.07 -2.72 -25.58
N ALA A 495 -11.94 -2.86 -26.90
CA ALA A 495 -12.69 -3.84 -27.69
C ALA A 495 -12.28 -5.30 -27.40
N HIS A 496 -11.20 -5.50 -26.63
CA HIS A 496 -10.63 -6.80 -26.36
C HIS A 496 -10.87 -7.22 -24.90
N ALA A 497 -11.12 -8.53 -24.70
CA ALA A 497 -11.16 -9.09 -23.35
C ALA A 497 -9.82 -8.90 -22.62
N PRO A 498 -9.84 -8.67 -21.29
CA PRO A 498 -8.63 -8.55 -20.50
C PRO A 498 -7.74 -9.79 -20.60
N ARG A 499 -6.43 -9.59 -20.74
CA ARG A 499 -5.42 -10.65 -20.83
C ARG A 499 -4.43 -10.57 -19.68
N ALA A 500 -3.92 -11.71 -19.27
CA ALA A 500 -2.87 -11.77 -18.25
C ALA A 500 -1.59 -11.06 -18.70
N GLU A 501 -0.98 -10.31 -17.81
CA GLU A 501 0.30 -9.63 -18.03
C GLU A 501 1.46 -10.62 -17.90
N ARG A 502 2.51 -10.43 -18.71
CA ARG A 502 3.80 -11.09 -18.55
C ARG A 502 4.90 -10.04 -18.45
N LEU A 503 5.78 -10.22 -17.48
CA LEU A 503 6.99 -9.42 -17.27
C LEU A 503 8.22 -10.31 -17.38
N VAL A 504 9.23 -9.83 -18.12
CA VAL A 504 10.61 -10.31 -18.02
C VAL A 504 11.45 -9.16 -17.49
N ASP A 505 12.08 -9.36 -16.34
CA ASP A 505 12.85 -8.33 -15.62
C ASP A 505 14.33 -8.73 -15.61
N TYR A 506 15.18 -7.88 -16.15
CA TYR A 506 16.63 -7.99 -16.15
C TYR A 506 17.19 -6.95 -15.20
N GLU A 507 17.94 -7.41 -14.21
CA GLU A 507 18.60 -6.50 -13.26
C GLU A 507 20.10 -6.77 -13.16
N ALA A 508 20.86 -5.72 -12.94
CA ALA A 508 22.25 -5.80 -12.53
C ALA A 508 22.54 -4.68 -11.51
N GLY A 509 23.40 -4.96 -10.55
CA GLY A 509 23.72 -3.96 -9.54
C GLY A 509 25.05 -4.19 -8.86
N TYR A 510 25.52 -3.12 -8.23
CA TYR A 510 26.71 -3.07 -7.41
C TYR A 510 26.39 -2.42 -6.09
N ARG A 511 26.98 -2.93 -4.99
CA ARG A 511 26.88 -2.37 -3.64
C ARG A 511 28.24 -2.32 -2.97
N TYR A 512 28.51 -1.18 -2.34
CA TYR A 512 29.63 -0.97 -1.42
C TYR A 512 29.10 -0.54 -0.06
N ASN A 513 29.47 -1.25 1.00
CA ASN A 513 29.02 -1.01 2.38
C ASN A 513 30.26 -0.78 3.29
N GLY A 514 30.94 0.32 3.12
CA GLY A 514 32.05 0.72 3.98
C GLY A 514 31.59 1.45 5.24
N SER A 515 32.50 1.67 6.16
CA SER A 515 32.19 2.31 7.46
C SER A 515 31.76 3.77 7.35
N LYS A 516 32.33 4.51 6.38
CA LYS A 516 32.02 5.93 6.16
C LYS A 516 31.15 6.19 4.93
N PHE A 517 31.18 5.30 3.94
CA PHE A 517 30.43 5.41 2.69
C PHE A 517 29.66 4.13 2.43
N GLU A 518 28.42 4.29 2.03
CA GLU A 518 27.56 3.24 1.47
C GLU A 518 27.16 3.70 0.08
N VAL A 519 27.32 2.86 -0.95
CA VAL A 519 26.94 3.20 -2.32
C VAL A 519 26.25 2.01 -2.95
N SER A 520 25.19 2.24 -3.68
CA SER A 520 24.56 1.25 -4.53
C SER A 520 24.23 1.85 -5.90
N ALA A 521 24.48 1.06 -6.94
CA ALA A 521 24.09 1.35 -8.30
C ALA A 521 23.33 0.16 -8.85
N GLY A 522 22.18 0.38 -9.45
CA GLY A 522 21.35 -0.64 -10.07
C GLY A 522 20.93 -0.24 -11.47
N LEU A 523 20.87 -1.22 -12.35
CA LEU A 523 20.32 -1.11 -13.71
C LEU A 523 19.13 -2.08 -13.76
N TYR A 524 18.03 -1.67 -14.40
CA TYR A 524 16.90 -2.53 -14.65
C TYR A 524 16.34 -2.32 -16.05
N TRP A 525 15.84 -3.43 -16.63
CA TRP A 525 15.06 -3.46 -17.87
C TRP A 525 13.90 -4.42 -17.69
N MET A 526 12.68 -3.87 -17.56
CA MET A 526 11.44 -4.58 -17.34
C MET A 526 10.64 -4.59 -18.63
N GLN A 527 10.63 -5.73 -19.36
CA GLN A 527 9.91 -5.91 -20.62
C GLN A 527 8.56 -6.56 -20.37
N TYR A 528 7.49 -5.90 -20.81
CA TYR A 528 6.12 -6.34 -20.62
C TYR A 528 5.47 -6.80 -21.91
N LYS A 529 4.64 -7.81 -21.79
CA LYS A 529 3.62 -8.24 -22.76
C LYS A 529 2.26 -8.09 -22.13
N ASP A 530 1.30 -7.54 -22.88
CA ASP A 530 -0.09 -7.34 -22.43
C ASP A 530 -0.18 -6.58 -21.09
N GLN A 531 0.71 -5.59 -20.86
CA GLN A 531 0.69 -4.80 -19.64
C GLN A 531 -0.62 -4.01 -19.52
N PHE A 532 -1.24 -4.02 -18.35
CA PHE A 532 -2.27 -3.04 -18.02
C PHE A 532 -1.64 -1.69 -17.71
N VAL A 533 -2.01 -0.67 -18.46
CA VAL A 533 -1.60 0.73 -18.23
C VAL A 533 -2.82 1.58 -17.92
N LEU A 534 -2.68 2.54 -17.03
CA LEU A 534 -3.77 3.45 -16.70
C LEU A 534 -4.09 4.31 -17.93
N ASN A 535 -5.35 4.33 -18.34
CA ASN A 535 -5.80 5.05 -19.53
C ASN A 535 -6.21 6.51 -19.27
N GLY A 536 -6.06 6.98 -18.04
CA GLY A 536 -6.39 8.33 -17.60
C GLY A 536 -7.77 8.45 -16.96
N ASN A 537 -8.70 7.54 -17.21
CA ASN A 537 -10.03 7.58 -16.63
C ASN A 537 -10.06 6.96 -15.22
N ILE A 538 -11.09 7.31 -14.47
CA ILE A 538 -11.41 6.70 -13.17
C ILE A 538 -12.82 6.12 -13.20
N ASN A 539 -13.05 5.11 -12.33
CA ASN A 539 -14.37 4.59 -12.06
C ASN A 539 -15.16 5.48 -11.08
N GLU A 540 -16.36 5.06 -10.69
CA GLU A 540 -17.25 5.86 -9.80
C GLU A 540 -16.71 6.04 -8.36
N ILE A 541 -15.70 5.27 -7.96
CA ILE A 541 -15.08 5.36 -6.64
C ILE A 541 -13.67 5.96 -6.69
N GLY A 542 -13.31 6.60 -7.81
CA GLY A 542 -12.02 7.26 -7.97
C GLY A 542 -10.85 6.33 -8.29
N GLU A 543 -11.09 5.03 -8.50
CA GLU A 543 -10.03 4.10 -8.92
C GLU A 543 -9.72 4.25 -10.41
N ALA A 544 -8.43 4.23 -10.73
CA ALA A 544 -7.97 4.39 -12.10
C ALA A 544 -8.30 3.18 -12.96
N ILE A 545 -8.83 3.43 -14.16
CA ILE A 545 -9.15 2.41 -15.16
C ILE A 545 -7.88 2.08 -15.95
N SER A 546 -7.67 0.79 -16.20
CA SER A 546 -6.50 0.32 -16.97
C SER A 546 -6.92 -0.60 -18.12
N GLU A 547 -6.08 -0.62 -19.16
CA GLU A 547 -6.27 -1.45 -20.35
C GLU A 547 -4.96 -2.12 -20.78
N ASN A 548 -5.03 -3.27 -21.46
CA ASN A 548 -3.87 -3.97 -21.97
C ASN A 548 -3.21 -3.22 -23.13
N VAL A 549 -1.87 -3.10 -23.09
CA VAL A 549 -1.04 -2.72 -24.23
C VAL A 549 -0.14 -3.88 -24.61
N ALA A 550 0.02 -4.12 -25.93
CA ALA A 550 0.71 -5.31 -26.41
C ALA A 550 2.17 -5.39 -25.97
N ASP A 551 2.91 -4.31 -26.12
CA ASP A 551 4.35 -4.21 -25.81
C ASP A 551 4.66 -2.90 -25.09
N SER A 552 5.37 -3.01 -23.98
CA SER A 552 5.87 -1.85 -23.22
C SER A 552 7.13 -2.23 -22.44
N HIS A 553 7.87 -1.22 -22.01
CA HIS A 553 9.04 -1.45 -21.16
C HIS A 553 9.22 -0.34 -20.13
N ARG A 554 9.91 -0.68 -19.05
CA ARG A 554 10.45 0.24 -18.07
C ARG A 554 11.95 -0.02 -17.93
N ALA A 555 12.77 0.98 -18.11
CA ALA A 555 14.22 0.87 -17.99
C ALA A 555 14.75 2.00 -17.14
N GLY A 556 15.79 1.77 -16.36
CA GLY A 556 16.38 2.85 -15.59
C GLY A 556 17.65 2.49 -14.84
N ILE A 557 18.21 3.55 -14.26
CA ILE A 557 19.38 3.54 -13.39
C ILE A 557 18.97 4.06 -12.03
N GLU A 558 19.24 3.30 -10.99
CA GLU A 558 19.05 3.67 -9.59
C GLU A 558 20.41 3.84 -8.91
N LEU A 559 20.71 5.04 -8.46
CA LEU A 559 21.91 5.33 -7.65
C LEU A 559 21.47 5.73 -6.26
N ALA A 560 22.08 5.15 -5.24
CA ALA A 560 21.87 5.55 -3.86
C ALA A 560 23.19 5.51 -3.08
N GLY A 561 23.31 6.40 -2.11
CA GLY A 561 24.49 6.44 -1.26
C GLY A 561 24.22 7.09 0.07
N ALA A 562 25.10 6.79 1.03
CA ALA A 562 25.16 7.44 2.32
C ALA A 562 26.60 7.80 2.66
N TRP A 563 26.79 8.97 3.26
CA TRP A 563 28.05 9.44 3.77
C TRP A 563 27.95 9.75 5.27
N LYS A 564 28.85 9.13 6.05
CA LYS A 564 28.95 9.24 7.51
C LYS A 564 30.34 9.73 7.88
N PRO A 565 30.64 11.04 7.73
CA PRO A 565 31.97 11.57 8.06
C PRO A 565 32.32 11.42 9.54
N CYS A 566 31.32 11.48 10.40
CA CYS A 566 31.44 11.29 11.85
C CYS A 566 30.17 10.63 12.41
N SER A 567 30.18 10.28 13.69
CA SER A 567 29.07 9.64 14.40
C SER A 567 27.82 10.53 14.51
N MET A 568 27.97 11.85 14.38
CA MET A 568 26.88 12.82 14.54
C MET A 568 26.17 13.17 13.24
N PHE A 569 26.78 12.95 12.07
CA PHE A 569 26.26 13.39 10.80
C PHE A 569 26.16 12.24 9.80
N ARG A 570 25.01 12.19 9.11
CA ARG A 570 24.75 11.28 8.00
C ARG A 570 24.04 12.03 6.87
N TRP A 571 24.54 11.87 5.68
CA TRP A 571 23.87 12.30 4.45
C TRP A 571 23.48 11.08 3.63
N ASP A 572 22.19 10.92 3.35
CA ASP A 572 21.65 9.92 2.45
C ASP A 572 21.13 10.61 1.19
N ALA A 573 21.42 10.07 0.01
CA ALA A 573 20.91 10.56 -1.26
C ALA A 573 20.61 9.41 -2.20
N ASN A 574 19.58 9.57 -3.03
CA ASN A 574 19.34 8.67 -4.15
C ASN A 574 18.76 9.41 -5.35
N VAL A 575 18.99 8.86 -6.53
CA VAL A 575 18.41 9.31 -7.78
C VAL A 575 18.06 8.11 -8.65
N THR A 576 16.90 8.18 -9.26
CA THR A 576 16.45 7.25 -10.30
C THR A 576 16.28 8.04 -11.59
N LEU A 577 16.91 7.57 -12.65
CA LEU A 577 16.70 8.04 -14.01
C LEU A 577 16.04 6.91 -14.79
N SER A 578 14.88 7.16 -15.42
CA SER A 578 14.13 6.10 -16.08
C SER A 578 13.48 6.54 -17.38
N GLN A 579 13.31 5.56 -18.28
CA GLN A 579 12.53 5.64 -19.50
C GLN A 579 11.46 4.54 -19.46
N ASN A 580 10.20 4.92 -19.60
CA ASN A 580 9.06 4.03 -19.47
C ASN A 580 8.16 4.24 -20.68
N GLN A 581 8.06 3.29 -21.60
CA GLN A 581 7.43 3.50 -22.91
C GLN A 581 6.48 2.37 -23.30
N ILE A 582 5.44 2.74 -24.01
CA ILE A 582 4.51 1.85 -24.73
C ILE A 582 4.85 1.94 -26.22
N LYS A 583 4.99 0.81 -26.86
CA LYS A 583 5.15 0.72 -28.30
C LYS A 583 3.78 0.71 -28.96
N ASP A 584 3.58 1.61 -29.96
CA ASP A 584 2.35 1.65 -30.80
C ASP A 584 1.04 1.72 -29.95
N TYR A 585 0.95 2.73 -29.06
CA TYR A 585 -0.21 2.91 -28.18
C TYR A 585 -1.47 3.32 -28.94
N VAL A 586 -2.58 2.61 -28.70
CA VAL A 586 -3.92 2.95 -29.18
C VAL A 586 -4.80 3.24 -27.97
N ALA A 587 -5.23 4.49 -27.80
CA ALA A 587 -6.17 4.84 -26.75
C ALA A 587 -7.61 4.45 -27.16
N TYR A 588 -8.36 3.85 -26.22
CA TYR A 588 -9.79 3.62 -26.35
C TYR A 588 -10.52 4.62 -25.45
N LEU A 589 -11.10 5.65 -26.06
CA LEU A 589 -11.79 6.71 -25.33
C LEU A 589 -13.31 6.47 -25.39
N PRO A 590 -14.05 6.67 -24.27
CA PRO A 590 -15.50 6.57 -24.28
C PRO A 590 -16.10 7.62 -25.21
N ASN A 591 -17.22 7.28 -25.84
CA ASN A 591 -18.08 8.25 -26.51
C ASN A 591 -18.81 9.15 -25.51
N ALA A 592 -19.53 10.16 -25.98
CA ALA A 592 -20.20 11.18 -25.14
C ALA A 592 -21.14 10.59 -24.06
N ASP A 593 -21.78 9.43 -24.32
CA ASP A 593 -22.68 8.76 -23.37
C ASP A 593 -22.02 7.63 -22.55
N TRP A 594 -20.70 7.42 -22.70
CA TRP A 594 -19.92 6.39 -22.03
C TRP A 594 -20.34 4.95 -22.32
N SER A 595 -21.04 4.72 -23.43
CA SER A 595 -21.57 3.39 -23.78
C SER A 595 -20.60 2.56 -24.64
N LYS A 596 -19.62 3.20 -25.31
CA LYS A 596 -18.71 2.55 -26.26
C LYS A 596 -17.34 3.21 -26.24
N GLY A 597 -16.28 2.39 -26.30
CA GLY A 597 -14.92 2.85 -26.53
C GLY A 597 -14.65 3.08 -28.03
N ILE A 598 -14.04 4.22 -28.34
CA ILE A 598 -13.63 4.61 -29.70
C ILE A 598 -12.13 4.60 -29.79
N ALA A 599 -11.57 3.75 -30.67
CA ALA A 599 -10.14 3.66 -30.88
C ALA A 599 -9.60 4.95 -31.52
N GLN A 600 -8.53 5.48 -30.98
CA GLN A 600 -7.79 6.63 -31.50
C GLN A 600 -6.64 6.17 -32.40
N PRO A 601 -6.11 7.01 -33.29
CA PRO A 601 -4.93 6.70 -34.09
C PRO A 601 -3.74 6.27 -33.20
N ALA A 602 -3.02 5.24 -33.66
CA ALA A 602 -1.87 4.72 -32.93
C ALA A 602 -0.76 5.77 -32.81
N ARG A 603 -0.17 5.87 -31.61
CA ARG A 603 0.98 6.73 -31.28
C ARG A 603 2.19 5.87 -30.99
N LYS A 604 3.34 6.21 -31.55
CA LYS A 604 4.58 5.45 -31.36
C LYS A 604 5.33 5.91 -30.11
N ASN A 605 5.81 4.92 -29.33
CA ASN A 605 6.75 5.13 -28.22
C ASN A 605 6.28 6.17 -27.19
N THR A 606 5.02 6.09 -26.77
CA THR A 606 4.48 7.00 -25.76
C THR A 606 4.95 6.65 -24.36
N THR A 607 5.09 7.64 -23.50
CA THR A 607 5.43 7.45 -22.09
C THR A 607 4.27 6.83 -21.32
N ILE A 608 4.54 5.80 -20.51
CA ILE A 608 3.55 5.20 -19.62
C ILE A 608 3.12 6.24 -18.58
N SER A 609 1.80 6.37 -18.37
CA SER A 609 1.24 7.27 -17.36
C SER A 609 1.88 7.09 -15.97
N PHE A 610 1.93 8.16 -15.19
CA PHE A 610 2.50 8.22 -13.83
C PHE A 610 3.93 7.66 -13.69
N SER A 611 4.72 7.77 -14.76
CA SER A 611 6.08 7.26 -14.80
C SER A 611 7.07 8.41 -15.02
N PRO A 612 7.47 9.12 -13.95
CA PRO A 612 8.41 10.23 -14.07
C PRO A 612 9.78 9.73 -14.53
N SER A 613 10.46 10.50 -15.38
CA SER A 613 11.82 10.17 -15.83
C SER A 613 12.89 10.36 -14.76
N VAL A 614 12.60 11.18 -13.74
CA VAL A 614 13.53 11.47 -12.64
C VAL A 614 12.79 11.45 -11.32
N VAL A 615 13.32 10.67 -10.36
CA VAL A 615 12.95 10.74 -8.94
C VAL A 615 14.24 10.85 -8.14
N ALA A 616 14.36 11.87 -7.28
CA ALA A 616 15.55 12.06 -6.47
C ALA A 616 15.18 12.42 -5.04
N ASN A 617 15.91 11.87 -4.09
CA ASN A 617 15.73 12.14 -2.67
C ASN A 617 17.07 12.47 -2.03
N ASN A 618 17.00 13.27 -1.00
CA ASN A 618 18.15 13.68 -0.19
C ASN A 618 17.71 13.84 1.27
N ARG A 619 18.54 13.37 2.22
CA ARG A 619 18.30 13.49 3.65
C ARG A 619 19.62 13.81 4.36
N PHE A 620 19.65 14.93 5.04
CA PHE A 620 20.68 15.24 6.01
C PHE A 620 20.17 14.91 7.42
N THR A 621 20.95 14.17 8.19
CA THR A 621 20.61 13.80 9.58
C THR A 621 21.74 14.20 10.51
N VAL A 622 21.38 14.86 11.59
CA VAL A 622 22.27 15.14 12.74
C VAL A 622 21.73 14.38 13.94
N ASP A 623 22.59 13.63 14.61
CA ASP A 623 22.25 12.84 15.81
C ASP A 623 23.31 13.12 16.91
N TYR A 624 22.89 13.81 17.98
CA TYR A 624 23.81 14.20 19.04
C TYR A 624 23.15 14.20 20.41
N ARG A 625 23.64 13.36 21.32
CA ARG A 625 23.20 13.29 22.74
C ARG A 625 21.68 13.28 22.94
N GLY A 626 20.99 12.41 22.21
CA GLY A 626 19.53 12.30 22.28
C GLY A 626 18.76 13.29 21.40
N PHE A 627 19.43 14.30 20.83
CA PHE A 627 18.85 15.17 19.82
C PHE A 627 19.07 14.56 18.42
N THR A 628 18.00 14.48 17.64
CA THR A 628 18.06 14.08 16.24
C THR A 628 17.31 15.11 15.40
N ALA A 629 17.91 15.60 14.33
CA ALA A 629 17.25 16.45 13.35
C ALA A 629 17.52 15.94 11.94
N SER A 630 16.53 16.05 11.04
CA SER A 630 16.66 15.64 9.65
C SER A 630 15.99 16.63 8.72
N LEU A 631 16.71 17.06 7.68
CA LEU A 631 16.16 17.75 6.52
C LEU A 631 16.06 16.76 5.38
N THR A 632 14.83 16.49 4.92
CA THR A 632 14.55 15.55 3.84
C THR A 632 13.96 16.31 2.66
N SER A 633 14.46 16.07 1.44
CA SER A 633 13.93 16.68 0.22
C SER A 633 13.68 15.64 -0.84
N GLN A 634 12.62 15.82 -1.60
CA GLN A 634 12.24 14.97 -2.73
C GLN A 634 12.00 15.83 -3.98
N TYR A 635 12.53 15.37 -5.10
CA TYR A 635 12.23 15.86 -6.45
C TYR A 635 11.56 14.74 -7.24
N VAL A 636 10.45 15.06 -7.89
CA VAL A 636 9.76 14.16 -8.83
C VAL A 636 9.53 14.92 -10.14
N GLY A 637 9.97 14.34 -11.24
CA GLY A 637 9.78 14.87 -12.58
C GLY A 637 8.30 14.86 -13.00
N ARG A 638 8.01 15.47 -14.17
CA ARG A 638 6.66 15.48 -14.76
C ARG A 638 6.10 14.06 -14.90
N GLN A 639 4.79 13.93 -14.69
CA GLN A 639 4.06 12.68 -14.87
C GLN A 639 2.82 12.95 -15.74
N TYR A 640 2.60 12.15 -16.78
CA TYR A 640 1.39 12.21 -17.58
C TYR A 640 0.25 11.46 -16.87
N LEU A 641 -0.98 11.97 -16.99
CA LEU A 641 -2.18 11.36 -16.41
C LEU A 641 -2.71 10.20 -17.25
N ASP A 642 -2.41 10.22 -18.54
CA ASP A 642 -2.74 9.20 -19.54
C ASP A 642 -1.49 8.86 -20.38
N ASN A 643 -1.63 8.00 -21.38
CA ASN A 643 -0.53 7.58 -22.25
C ASN A 643 -0.47 8.35 -23.58
N MET A 644 -1.16 9.49 -23.70
CA MET A 644 -1.17 10.32 -24.92
C MET A 644 -0.09 11.41 -24.92
N GLU A 645 0.62 11.58 -23.81
CA GLU A 645 1.72 12.57 -23.61
C GLU A 645 1.30 14.03 -23.83
N LEU A 646 0.05 14.36 -23.48
CA LEU A 646 -0.41 15.73 -23.55
C LEU A 646 0.03 16.52 -22.32
N ARG A 647 0.61 17.70 -22.54
CA ARG A 647 1.12 18.53 -21.45
C ARG A 647 0.00 19.01 -20.52
N GLU A 648 -1.17 19.34 -21.07
CA GLU A 648 -2.35 19.69 -20.31
C GLU A 648 -2.84 18.55 -19.41
N ASN A 649 -2.63 17.28 -19.80
CA ASN A 649 -2.95 16.07 -19.06
C ASN A 649 -1.72 15.59 -18.25
N SER A 650 -1.05 16.48 -17.53
CA SER A 650 0.12 16.09 -16.76
C SER A 650 0.19 16.80 -15.41
N LEU A 651 0.84 16.15 -14.45
CA LEU A 651 1.32 16.73 -13.21
C LEU A 651 2.66 17.39 -13.46
N ASP A 652 2.83 18.62 -13.01
CA ASP A 652 4.11 19.31 -13.11
C ASP A 652 5.17 18.68 -12.19
N ALA A 653 6.44 18.84 -12.53
CA ALA A 653 7.53 18.46 -11.66
C ALA A 653 7.48 19.24 -10.35
N TYR A 654 7.85 18.61 -9.24
CA TYR A 654 7.86 19.27 -7.94
C TYR A 654 9.13 18.98 -7.14
N PHE A 655 9.44 19.90 -6.25
CA PHE A 655 10.45 19.75 -5.21
C PHE A 655 9.86 20.13 -3.87
N VAL A 656 9.92 19.22 -2.90
CA VAL A 656 9.36 19.41 -1.57
C VAL A 656 10.37 19.03 -0.49
N SER A 657 10.41 19.79 0.60
CA SER A 657 11.32 19.53 1.72
C SER A 657 10.56 19.46 3.04
N HIS A 658 11.02 18.59 3.94
CA HIS A 658 10.48 18.39 5.27
C HIS A 658 11.59 18.51 6.30
N LEU A 659 11.31 19.16 7.43
CA LEU A 659 12.22 19.29 8.55
C LEU A 659 11.66 18.57 9.76
N SER A 660 12.40 17.60 10.29
CA SER A 660 12.06 16.87 11.52
C SER A 660 13.10 17.11 12.60
N ALA A 661 12.67 17.27 13.83
CA ALA A 661 13.54 17.31 14.99
C ALA A 661 12.92 16.54 16.16
N ALA A 662 13.72 15.83 16.93
CA ALA A 662 13.30 15.10 18.13
C ALA A 662 14.37 15.15 19.20
N TYR A 663 13.96 15.13 20.46
CA TYR A 663 14.84 15.01 21.61
C TYR A 663 14.35 13.89 22.52
N SER A 664 15.23 12.93 22.82
CA SER A 664 14.98 11.81 23.71
C SER A 664 15.82 11.92 24.97
N PHE A 665 15.19 11.77 26.13
CA PHE A 665 15.83 11.81 27.44
C PHE A 665 15.21 10.79 28.39
N ARG A 666 15.86 10.56 29.54
CA ARG A 666 15.43 9.59 30.57
C ARG A 666 15.11 10.28 31.87
N LEU A 667 14.11 9.76 32.58
CA LEU A 667 13.80 10.14 33.97
C LEU A 667 13.83 8.89 34.86
N PRO A 668 13.99 9.01 36.18
CA PRO A 668 14.09 7.85 37.08
C PRO A 668 12.95 6.85 36.97
N SER A 669 11.71 7.31 36.68
CA SER A 669 10.51 6.47 36.59
C SER A 669 10.04 6.19 35.14
N VAL A 670 10.74 6.71 34.14
CA VAL A 670 10.36 6.59 32.71
C VAL A 670 11.61 6.26 31.92
N LYS A 671 11.63 5.08 31.29
CA LYS A 671 12.79 4.61 30.53
C LYS A 671 13.22 5.58 29.43
N GLU A 672 12.24 6.18 28.73
CA GLU A 672 12.51 7.14 27.68
C GLU A 672 11.30 8.07 27.49
N ILE A 673 11.59 9.37 27.36
CA ILE A 673 10.66 10.39 26.90
C ILE A 673 11.22 10.94 25.60
N THR A 674 10.41 10.95 24.56
CA THR A 674 10.75 11.55 23.26
C THR A 674 9.76 12.65 22.94
N ILE A 675 10.27 13.84 22.64
CA ILE A 675 9.48 14.96 22.12
C ILE A 675 10.00 15.27 20.72
N GLY A 676 9.12 15.25 19.72
CA GLY A 676 9.48 15.46 18.33
C GLY A 676 8.49 16.38 17.61
N ALA A 677 8.95 16.96 16.52
CA ALA A 677 8.13 17.72 15.60
C ALA A 677 8.60 17.53 14.17
N THR A 678 7.68 17.51 13.23
CA THR A 678 7.96 17.53 11.80
C THR A 678 7.18 18.66 11.15
N VAL A 679 7.87 19.51 10.39
CA VAL A 679 7.28 20.48 9.48
C VAL A 679 7.35 19.90 8.08
N TYR A 680 6.20 19.58 7.53
CA TYR A 680 6.06 19.11 6.16
C TYR A 680 5.97 20.29 5.19
N ASN A 681 6.50 20.11 3.99
CA ASN A 681 6.49 21.14 2.94
C ASN A 681 7.02 22.48 3.46
N LEU A 682 8.26 22.47 3.96
CA LEU A 682 8.91 23.60 4.65
C LEU A 682 8.86 24.90 3.84
N PHE A 683 8.96 24.84 2.52
CA PHE A 683 9.02 25.99 1.62
C PHE A 683 7.67 26.33 0.96
N ASN A 684 6.57 25.72 1.45
CA ASN A 684 5.21 25.95 0.96
C ASN A 684 5.03 25.77 -0.56
N ALA A 685 5.67 24.75 -1.12
CA ALA A 685 5.54 24.41 -2.53
C ALA A 685 4.07 24.02 -2.84
N LYS A 686 3.55 24.50 -3.95
CA LYS A 686 2.27 24.04 -4.51
C LYS A 686 2.54 22.90 -5.46
N TYR A 687 2.00 21.71 -5.18
CA TYR A 687 2.24 20.53 -5.99
C TYR A 687 1.11 19.52 -5.89
N GLU A 688 1.05 18.64 -6.86
CA GLU A 688 0.09 17.54 -6.98
C GLU A 688 0.87 16.24 -7.18
N THR A 689 0.43 15.17 -6.50
CA THR A 689 1.05 13.85 -6.62
C THR A 689 0.18 12.85 -7.36
N ASN A 690 -1.09 13.19 -7.57
CA ASN A 690 -2.08 12.37 -8.27
C ASN A 690 -3.01 13.23 -9.11
N GLY A 691 -3.69 12.59 -10.07
CA GLY A 691 -4.68 13.20 -10.93
C GLY A 691 -5.29 12.14 -11.86
N TYR A 692 -6.20 12.57 -12.69
CA TYR A 692 -6.77 11.77 -13.78
C TYR A 692 -7.23 12.70 -14.90
N SER A 693 -7.48 12.17 -16.10
CA SER A 693 -8.05 12.92 -17.19
C SER A 693 -9.23 12.13 -17.77
N GLN A 694 -10.45 12.59 -17.50
CA GLN A 694 -11.66 12.02 -18.12
C GLN A 694 -11.71 12.43 -19.57
N SER A 695 -11.00 11.72 -20.43
CA SER A 695 -10.98 11.96 -21.86
C SER A 695 -12.13 11.21 -22.54
N SER A 696 -12.84 11.86 -23.47
CA SER A 696 -13.94 11.28 -24.23
C SER A 696 -13.94 11.79 -25.66
N VAL A 697 -14.76 11.19 -26.53
CA VAL A 697 -14.96 11.62 -27.91
C VAL A 697 -16.38 12.18 -28.04
N ASP A 698 -16.52 13.42 -28.52
CA ASP A 698 -17.82 14.05 -28.74
C ASP A 698 -18.54 13.49 -29.99
N ASP A 699 -19.76 13.92 -30.22
CA ASP A 699 -20.58 13.49 -31.37
C ASP A 699 -19.99 13.91 -32.73
N LYS A 700 -19.04 14.82 -32.74
CA LYS A 700 -18.32 15.30 -33.94
C LYS A 700 -16.98 14.58 -34.17
N GLY A 701 -16.60 13.68 -33.25
CA GLY A 701 -15.34 12.96 -33.29
C GLY A 701 -14.15 13.73 -32.70
N ALA A 702 -14.38 14.86 -32.03
CA ALA A 702 -13.32 15.59 -31.33
C ALA A 702 -13.03 14.98 -29.98
N VAL A 703 -11.75 14.88 -29.62
CA VAL A 703 -11.33 14.40 -28.31
C VAL A 703 -11.41 15.55 -27.31
N LEU A 704 -12.17 15.33 -26.26
CA LEU A 704 -12.28 16.22 -25.12
C LEU A 704 -11.44 15.70 -23.96
N HIS A 705 -10.74 16.60 -23.28
CA HIS A 705 -9.92 16.29 -22.12
C HIS A 705 -10.41 17.06 -20.90
N ASP A 706 -10.58 16.39 -19.77
CA ASP A 706 -10.95 17.00 -18.49
C ASP A 706 -9.96 16.55 -17.39
N PRO A 707 -8.76 17.16 -17.33
CA PRO A 707 -7.77 16.83 -16.31
C PRO A 707 -8.20 17.33 -14.93
N ARG A 708 -8.10 16.44 -13.94
CA ARG A 708 -8.41 16.68 -12.55
C ARG A 708 -7.22 16.35 -11.67
N PHE A 709 -7.04 17.06 -10.57
CA PHE A 709 -5.83 17.07 -9.77
C PHE A 709 -6.14 16.90 -8.29
N TYR A 710 -5.24 16.23 -7.57
CA TYR A 710 -5.29 16.09 -6.11
C TYR A 710 -4.17 16.92 -5.49
N PRO A 711 -4.50 18.12 -4.96
CA PRO A 711 -3.49 19.02 -4.41
C PRO A 711 -2.99 18.53 -3.06
N MET A 712 -1.68 18.61 -2.87
CA MET A 712 -1.03 18.37 -1.60
C MET A 712 -1.02 19.65 -0.73
N ALA A 713 -0.99 19.43 0.59
CA ALA A 713 -0.96 20.50 1.57
C ALA A 713 0.27 21.40 1.43
N GLY A 714 0.09 22.68 1.66
CA GLY A 714 1.17 23.63 1.91
C GLY A 714 1.93 23.31 3.19
N THR A 715 2.65 24.28 3.74
CA THR A 715 3.39 24.08 5.00
C THR A 715 2.44 23.67 6.12
N ASN A 716 2.74 22.54 6.76
CA ASN A 716 1.95 21.98 7.85
C ASN A 716 2.87 21.24 8.83
N PHE A 717 2.37 20.85 10.00
CA PHE A 717 3.22 20.24 11.02
C PHE A 717 2.50 19.19 11.85
N LEU A 718 3.29 18.28 12.42
CA LEU A 718 2.89 17.36 13.49
C LEU A 718 3.91 17.43 14.62
N VAL A 719 3.43 17.43 15.86
CA VAL A 719 4.23 17.32 17.08
C VAL A 719 3.92 15.97 17.71
N ASN A 720 4.93 15.32 18.28
CA ASN A 720 4.82 13.99 18.87
C ASN A 720 5.41 13.97 20.29
N VAL A 721 4.76 13.25 21.19
CA VAL A 721 5.25 12.94 22.52
C VAL A 721 5.15 11.44 22.73
N GLY A 722 6.31 10.80 22.98
CA GLY A 722 6.42 9.37 23.28
C GLY A 722 6.91 9.14 24.70
N LEU A 723 6.30 8.18 25.39
CA LEU A 723 6.69 7.72 26.74
C LEU A 723 6.90 6.21 26.68
N LYS A 724 8.05 5.72 27.18
CA LYS A 724 8.33 4.30 27.36
C LYS A 724 8.63 4.01 28.83
N PHE A 725 7.99 2.99 29.38
CA PHE A 725 8.12 2.55 30.77
C PHE A 725 8.77 1.17 30.88
#